data_c5a77619a2ffc06985de542d881f80a5
#
_entry.id   c5a77619a2ffc06985de542d881f80a5
#
_cell.length_a   1.000
_cell.length_b   1.000
_cell.length_c   1.000
_cell.angle_alpha   90.00
_cell.angle_beta   90.00
_cell.angle_gamma   90.00
#
_symmetry.space_group_name_H-M   'P 1'
#
loop_
_entity.id
_entity.type
_entity.pdbx_description
1 polymer ?
#
loop_
_entity_poly.entity_id
_entity_poly.type
_entity_poly.pdbx_seq_one_letter_code
_entity_poly.pdbx_strand_id
1 'polypeptide(L)'
;QRQERQLTTWRFTLGDNTAYSNTTLDESKWQTVRIPHDWAIAGPFDKEIDKQVVAIEQNGETVPTEKTGRSGSLPWIGTGWYRTTVDISPKAERVLLNFDGAMAEPKVFVNGKMAGEWKYGYNTFNIDITPFINREGQKNTIAVRLENIEESSRWYPGAGLYRPVTIIETGAEALSQWGVNAETLQLNADGTVTARLTADMAAARNGKNVRYSVEFDVQTDSRQRTVIEAPVDNNGHASVISTYGRITPWSPEMPALYNITATLYASDSNGKRKVDSVTRRVGYRTISCTADGFRLNGNKRKIKGVCLHHDLGMLGAAINRAALLRQLELLKGMGCDAIRTAHNMPSQMQMDLCDSIGMMVMAESFDMWIYPKCKNGYARFFKEWADRDITNLVLANRHHPSIVMWSVGNEIPEQSSENGPAMLRHLQDLIHKYDTTRPITNGMDRGMAPVKTGFAHVSEVIGMNYRTHIYNNVYKATGQGFLLGSETASTVSSRGVYKFPVERADGKAYDDGQCSSYDMEACWWSNIPEDDWMLQDDMPWVIGEFVWTGFDYLGEPTPYDEYWPSRSSYFGIFDLAGLPKDRYWLYRSRWNTEKPTVHLLPHWTWPGREGEVTPVYCYTSYPEAELFVNGVSQGRRAKRTDLHITEPRDHRITDINDAIIDRYRLRWNDVRYEPGTVKVVCYDADGKAAAEQTIRTAGKATQLAVTADETLLPPYAEPQPLTLKADGDDMVFLTVTALDKEGTTVPDADNDIRVTVKGAAEFVAMCNGDATSLQSFVCPRMKLFHGKLVIAIRAKKTPGDVAVTVKGKGLKATTVKLRAE
;
A
#
# COMPACT_ATOMS: atom_id res chain seq x y z
N GLN A 1 19.23 16.10 -26.90
CA GLN A 1 18.92 14.72 -26.52
C GLN A 1 18.39 14.68 -25.09
N ARG A 2 17.30 13.93 -24.83
CA ARG A 2 16.67 13.81 -23.50
C ARG A 2 17.65 13.18 -22.50
N GLN A 3 17.71 13.77 -21.29
CA GLN A 3 18.40 13.21 -20.13
C GLN A 3 17.49 13.29 -18.92
N GLU A 4 17.43 12.21 -18.17
CA GLU A 4 16.66 12.12 -16.92
C GLU A 4 17.56 11.60 -15.82
N ARG A 5 17.58 12.26 -14.68
CA ARG A 5 18.33 11.79 -13.51
C ARG A 5 17.65 12.17 -12.21
N GLN A 6 17.72 11.27 -11.23
CA GLN A 6 17.22 11.54 -9.89
C GLN A 6 18.17 12.43 -9.10
N LEU A 7 17.59 13.34 -8.33
CA LEU A 7 18.31 14.22 -7.40
C LEU A 7 18.20 13.62 -6.00
N THR A 8 19.20 12.87 -5.54
CA THR A 8 19.11 12.03 -4.34
C THR A 8 19.73 12.65 -3.08
N THR A 9 20.68 13.57 -3.23
CA THR A 9 21.38 14.20 -2.10
C THR A 9 20.94 15.63 -1.93
N TRP A 10 20.47 15.98 -0.73
CA TRP A 10 19.95 17.29 -0.40
C TRP A 10 20.49 17.79 0.95
N ARG A 11 20.49 19.10 1.12
CA ARG A 11 20.60 19.74 2.43
C ARG A 11 19.20 19.95 2.98
N PHE A 12 19.03 19.74 4.27
CA PHE A 12 17.74 19.81 4.94
C PHE A 12 17.83 20.56 6.27
N THR A 13 16.81 21.37 6.57
CA THR A 13 16.61 21.97 7.88
C THR A 13 15.13 22.09 8.23
N LEU A 14 14.82 21.98 9.52
CA LEU A 14 13.53 22.37 10.07
C LEU A 14 13.47 23.88 10.28
N GLY A 15 12.26 24.43 10.25
CA GLY A 15 12.02 25.85 10.43
C GLY A 15 11.70 26.57 9.12
N ASP A 16 11.33 27.82 9.22
CA ASP A 16 10.93 28.64 8.09
C ASP A 16 11.62 30.00 8.10
N ASN A 17 12.22 30.35 6.98
CA ASN A 17 12.83 31.64 6.75
C ASN A 17 12.82 31.92 5.25
N THR A 18 12.36 33.10 4.84
CA THR A 18 12.33 33.51 3.43
C THR A 18 13.72 33.51 2.79
N ALA A 19 14.79 33.72 3.57
CA ALA A 19 16.17 33.66 3.10
C ALA A 19 16.61 32.25 2.68
N TYR A 20 15.89 31.20 3.04
CA TYR A 20 16.26 29.82 2.71
C TYR A 20 16.19 29.50 1.21
N SER A 21 15.54 30.33 0.42
CA SER A 21 15.56 30.26 -1.04
C SER A 21 16.77 30.94 -1.71
N ASN A 22 17.54 31.78 -0.97
CA ASN A 22 18.61 32.59 -1.55
C ASN A 22 19.81 31.75 -2.03
N THR A 23 20.37 32.11 -3.16
CA THR A 23 21.53 31.43 -3.75
C THR A 23 22.82 31.57 -2.92
N THR A 24 22.93 32.63 -2.14
CA THR A 24 24.10 32.93 -1.29
C THR A 24 23.95 32.40 0.16
N LEU A 25 22.93 31.62 0.44
CA LEU A 25 22.71 31.10 1.77
C LEU A 25 23.86 30.20 2.22
N ASP A 26 24.35 30.42 3.45
CA ASP A 26 25.25 29.49 4.12
C ASP A 26 24.41 28.32 4.70
N GLU A 27 24.44 27.18 4.02
CA GLU A 27 23.76 25.94 4.41
C GLU A 27 24.69 24.93 5.10
N SER A 28 25.88 25.37 5.54
CA SER A 28 26.89 24.50 6.14
C SER A 28 26.41 23.77 7.41
N LYS A 29 25.46 24.37 8.13
CA LYS A 29 24.85 23.82 9.33
C LYS A 29 23.64 22.93 9.03
N TRP A 30 23.18 22.86 7.79
CA TRP A 30 22.07 22.02 7.41
C TRP A 30 22.49 20.56 7.36
N GLN A 31 21.56 19.67 7.70
CA GLN A 31 21.77 18.24 7.63
C GLN A 31 21.87 17.79 6.17
N THR A 32 22.81 16.92 5.86
CA THR A 32 22.82 16.21 4.57
C THR A 32 21.89 15.01 4.68
N VAL A 33 20.91 14.93 3.78
CA VAL A 33 19.94 13.85 3.71
C VAL A 33 19.93 13.24 2.34
N ARG A 34 19.54 11.97 2.29
CA ARG A 34 19.19 11.29 1.07
C ARG A 34 17.67 11.24 0.94
N ILE A 35 17.12 11.54 -0.22
CA ILE A 35 15.70 11.34 -0.50
C ILE A 35 15.49 10.01 -1.24
N PRO A 36 14.36 9.34 -1.04
CA PRO A 36 13.19 9.68 -0.20
C PRO A 36 13.52 9.88 1.28
N HIS A 37 12.94 10.92 1.88
CA HIS A 37 13.18 11.31 3.26
C HIS A 37 11.88 11.74 3.94
N ASP A 38 11.68 11.30 5.17
CA ASP A 38 10.58 11.70 6.04
C ASP A 38 11.15 12.18 7.36
N TRP A 39 11.08 13.51 7.61
CA TRP A 39 11.65 14.06 8.83
C TRP A 39 10.83 13.74 10.09
N ALA A 40 9.57 13.35 9.89
CA ALA A 40 8.66 13.15 11.01
C ALA A 40 8.90 11.80 11.72
N ILE A 41 9.34 10.75 11.02
CA ILE A 41 9.41 9.40 11.58
C ILE A 41 10.41 9.24 12.73
N ALA A 42 11.41 10.11 12.81
CA ALA A 42 12.39 10.07 13.90
C ALA A 42 11.79 10.38 15.28
N GLY A 43 10.60 10.93 15.32
CA GLY A 43 9.94 11.32 16.58
C GLY A 43 10.45 12.64 17.14
N PRO A 44 10.20 12.95 18.42
CA PRO A 44 9.51 12.09 19.39
C PRO A 44 8.00 11.94 19.14
N PHE A 45 7.41 10.86 19.69
CA PHE A 45 5.97 10.68 19.73
C PHE A 45 5.42 11.43 20.93
N ASP A 46 4.48 12.36 20.72
CA ASP A 46 3.92 13.20 21.79
C ASP A 46 2.46 13.54 21.51
N LYS A 47 1.60 13.23 22.47
CA LYS A 47 0.16 13.48 22.36
C LYS A 47 -0.21 14.96 22.24
N GLU A 48 0.67 15.88 22.62
CA GLU A 48 0.40 17.31 22.59
C GLU A 48 0.67 17.94 21.22
N ILE A 49 1.31 17.19 20.29
CA ILE A 49 1.74 17.75 19.01
C ILE A 49 0.59 17.91 18.03
N ASP A 50 -0.24 16.91 17.83
CA ASP A 50 -1.40 16.99 16.94
C ASP A 50 -2.66 16.40 17.60
N LYS A 51 -3.34 17.22 18.37
CA LYS A 51 -4.47 16.77 19.17
C LYS A 51 -5.70 16.38 18.38
N GLN A 52 -5.90 16.92 17.21
CA GLN A 52 -7.06 16.64 16.35
C GLN A 52 -8.39 16.60 17.10
N VAL A 53 -8.87 17.76 17.53
CA VAL A 53 -10.15 17.87 18.21
C VAL A 53 -11.28 17.81 17.18
N VAL A 54 -11.90 16.67 17.03
CA VAL A 54 -12.89 16.41 15.97
C VAL A 54 -14.08 15.60 16.50
N ALA A 55 -15.20 15.70 15.79
CA ALA A 55 -16.26 14.72 15.81
C ALA A 55 -16.24 13.96 14.48
N ILE A 56 -16.11 12.64 14.51
CA ILE A 56 -16.11 11.82 13.31
C ILE A 56 -17.56 11.52 12.93
N GLU A 57 -18.13 12.32 12.05
CA GLU A 57 -19.53 12.20 11.62
C GLU A 57 -19.85 10.84 11.01
N GLN A 58 -18.89 10.23 10.28
CA GLN A 58 -19.06 8.88 9.75
C GLN A 58 -19.33 7.86 10.86
N ASN A 59 -18.80 8.12 12.05
CA ASN A 59 -18.98 7.30 13.24
C ASN A 59 -20.25 7.67 14.02
N GLY A 60 -21.02 8.65 13.58
CA GLY A 60 -22.19 9.16 14.29
C GLY A 60 -21.84 10.02 15.51
N GLU A 61 -20.59 10.49 15.62
CA GLU A 61 -20.14 11.36 16.69
C GLU A 61 -20.67 12.77 16.47
N THR A 62 -21.20 13.38 17.53
CA THR A 62 -21.74 14.75 17.50
C THR A 62 -20.93 15.71 18.36
N VAL A 63 -20.10 15.20 19.26
CA VAL A 63 -19.29 16.00 20.19
C VAL A 63 -17.82 15.80 19.84
N PRO A 64 -17.07 16.88 19.55
CA PRO A 64 -15.65 16.79 19.30
C PRO A 64 -14.88 16.30 20.53
N THR A 65 -13.98 15.34 20.31
CA THR A 65 -13.03 14.84 21.31
C THR A 65 -11.62 14.85 20.75
N GLU A 66 -10.61 14.78 21.61
CA GLU A 66 -9.22 14.67 21.17
C GLU A 66 -8.96 13.30 20.56
N LYS A 67 -8.47 13.28 19.33
CA LYS A 67 -8.09 12.08 18.58
C LYS A 67 -6.57 12.04 18.32
N THR A 68 -5.81 12.18 19.40
CA THR A 68 -4.34 12.29 19.34
C THR A 68 -3.66 11.16 18.56
N GLY A 69 -4.24 9.97 18.55
CA GLY A 69 -3.72 8.84 17.81
C GLY A 69 -3.98 8.84 16.31
N ARG A 70 -4.87 9.68 15.78
CA ARG A 70 -5.26 9.64 14.35
C ARG A 70 -4.08 9.78 13.40
N SER A 71 -3.15 10.69 13.68
CA SER A 71 -1.93 10.89 12.91
C SER A 71 -0.73 10.12 13.43
N GLY A 72 -0.94 9.15 14.32
CA GLY A 72 0.11 8.36 14.95
C GLY A 72 0.80 9.09 16.09
N SER A 73 0.22 10.13 16.64
CA SER A 73 0.77 10.97 17.72
C SER A 73 2.20 11.41 17.42
N LEU A 74 2.48 11.64 16.18
CA LEU A 74 3.76 11.99 15.63
C LEU A 74 3.76 13.42 15.20
N PRO A 75 4.89 13.76 15.05
CA PRO A 75 5.98 14.21 15.78
C PRO A 75 6.22 15.60 15.38
N TRP A 76 6.83 16.13 14.57
CA TRP A 76 7.15 17.53 14.37
C TRP A 76 6.18 18.18 13.37
N ILE A 77 5.38 19.10 13.85
CA ILE A 77 4.50 19.94 13.05
C ILE A 77 5.22 21.24 12.71
N GLY A 78 5.22 21.62 11.43
CA GLY A 78 5.85 22.86 10.96
C GLY A 78 6.39 22.77 9.55
N THR A 79 7.35 23.66 9.27
CA THR A 79 7.95 23.82 7.95
C THR A 79 9.34 23.20 7.90
N GLY A 80 9.66 22.57 6.78
CA GLY A 80 11.00 22.07 6.45
C GLY A 80 11.42 22.54 5.07
N TRP A 81 12.75 22.71 4.91
CA TRP A 81 13.36 23.14 3.67
C TRP A 81 14.41 22.16 3.18
N TYR A 82 14.38 21.88 1.89
CA TYR A 82 15.37 21.07 1.19
C TYR A 82 16.08 21.93 0.16
N ARG A 83 17.40 21.79 0.05
CA ARG A 83 18.21 22.51 -0.94
C ARG A 83 19.18 21.55 -1.63
N THR A 84 19.34 21.71 -2.92
CA THR A 84 20.38 21.02 -3.70
C THR A 84 20.92 21.93 -4.80
N THR A 85 22.06 21.58 -5.33
CA THR A 85 22.67 22.27 -6.45
C THR A 85 22.81 21.30 -7.62
N VAL A 86 22.43 21.73 -8.81
CA VAL A 86 22.46 20.91 -10.01
C VAL A 86 23.25 21.60 -11.13
N ASP A 87 23.97 20.79 -11.89
CA ASP A 87 24.56 21.21 -13.14
C ASP A 87 23.59 20.84 -14.28
N ILE A 88 23.27 21.81 -15.14
CA ILE A 88 22.36 21.62 -16.27
C ILE A 88 23.18 21.68 -17.56
N SER A 89 22.92 20.74 -18.47
CA SER A 89 23.61 20.70 -19.76
C SER A 89 23.43 22.02 -20.53
N PRO A 90 24.51 22.61 -21.07
CA PRO A 90 24.38 23.79 -21.93
C PRO A 90 23.50 23.55 -23.18
N LYS A 91 23.32 22.29 -23.57
CA LYS A 91 22.47 21.87 -24.70
C LYS A 91 20.99 21.71 -24.33
N ALA A 92 20.65 21.76 -23.05
CA ALA A 92 19.27 21.67 -22.61
C ALA A 92 18.53 22.97 -22.93
N GLU A 93 17.53 22.90 -23.78
CA GLU A 93 16.68 24.04 -24.11
C GLU A 93 15.44 24.11 -23.21
N ARG A 94 15.04 22.98 -22.62
CA ARG A 94 13.91 22.86 -21.71
C ARG A 94 14.31 21.98 -20.53
N VAL A 95 13.94 22.40 -19.31
CA VAL A 95 14.27 21.69 -18.06
C VAL A 95 13.04 21.62 -17.17
N LEU A 96 12.68 20.40 -16.76
CA LEU A 96 11.59 20.12 -15.84
C LEU A 96 12.11 19.47 -14.56
N LEU A 97 11.44 19.76 -13.45
CA LEU A 97 11.50 18.96 -12.23
C LEU A 97 10.22 18.15 -12.12
N ASN A 98 10.38 16.83 -11.98
CA ASN A 98 9.30 15.91 -11.68
C ASN A 98 9.37 15.48 -10.22
N PHE A 99 8.28 15.70 -9.49
CA PHE A 99 8.12 15.23 -8.11
C PHE A 99 7.08 14.09 -8.14
N ASP A 100 7.44 12.92 -7.66
CA ASP A 100 6.47 11.82 -7.53
C ASP A 100 5.51 12.04 -6.35
N GLY A 101 5.81 12.99 -5.51
CA GLY A 101 5.02 13.49 -4.39
C GLY A 101 5.92 14.25 -3.41
N ALA A 102 5.35 15.18 -2.68
CA ALA A 102 6.06 15.97 -1.67
C ALA A 102 5.10 16.42 -0.57
N MET A 103 5.37 16.07 0.68
CA MET A 103 4.44 16.25 1.80
C MET A 103 4.84 17.43 2.68
N ALA A 104 4.05 18.44 2.66
CA ALA A 104 2.95 18.81 1.78
C ALA A 104 3.09 20.25 1.31
N GLU A 105 2.20 20.68 0.43
CA GLU A 105 2.14 22.05 -0.10
C GLU A 105 3.48 22.57 -0.58
N PRO A 106 4.20 21.83 -1.46
CA PRO A 106 5.54 22.21 -1.89
C PRO A 106 5.54 23.54 -2.65
N LYS A 107 6.50 24.39 -2.30
CA LYS A 107 6.87 25.59 -3.05
C LYS A 107 8.31 25.41 -3.52
N VAL A 108 8.52 25.50 -4.82
CA VAL A 108 9.80 25.24 -5.47
C VAL A 108 10.43 26.55 -5.92
N PHE A 109 11.66 26.78 -5.48
CA PHE A 109 12.45 27.95 -5.83
C PHE A 109 13.67 27.50 -6.64
N VAL A 110 13.96 28.22 -7.71
CA VAL A 110 15.14 28.00 -8.54
C VAL A 110 15.92 29.31 -8.63
N ASN A 111 17.17 29.27 -8.23
CA ASN A 111 18.05 30.43 -8.19
C ASN A 111 17.40 31.64 -7.46
N GLY A 112 16.75 31.36 -6.34
CA GLY A 112 16.12 32.36 -5.47
C GLY A 112 14.73 32.84 -5.92
N LYS A 113 14.23 32.35 -7.06
CA LYS A 113 12.91 32.74 -7.59
C LYS A 113 11.92 31.58 -7.49
N MET A 114 10.69 31.87 -7.10
CA MET A 114 9.63 30.87 -7.06
C MET A 114 9.28 30.40 -8.48
N ALA A 115 9.53 29.14 -8.75
CA ALA A 115 9.28 28.50 -10.05
C ALA A 115 7.88 27.88 -10.14
N GLY A 116 7.35 27.41 -9.02
CA GLY A 116 6.03 26.81 -8.99
C GLY A 116 5.66 26.22 -7.63
N GLU A 117 4.45 25.73 -7.53
CA GLU A 117 3.91 25.10 -6.32
C GLU A 117 2.94 23.97 -6.67
N TRP A 118 2.65 23.12 -5.70
CA TRP A 118 1.58 22.14 -5.72
C TRP A 118 0.87 22.10 -4.39
N LYS A 119 -0.31 21.49 -4.29
CA LYS A 119 -1.07 21.46 -3.03
C LYS A 119 -1.18 20.07 -2.44
N TYR A 120 -1.53 19.07 -3.26
CA TYR A 120 -1.77 17.71 -2.81
C TYR A 120 -0.45 16.92 -2.69
N GLY A 121 -0.07 16.59 -1.46
CA GLY A 121 1.22 15.94 -1.18
C GLY A 121 1.41 14.55 -1.76
N TYR A 122 0.32 13.90 -2.14
CA TYR A 122 0.33 12.52 -2.65
C TYR A 122 0.42 12.42 -4.17
N ASN A 123 0.34 13.52 -4.90
CA ASN A 123 0.28 13.46 -6.34
C ASN A 123 1.62 13.74 -7.02
N THR A 124 1.79 13.14 -8.19
CA THR A 124 2.90 13.41 -9.09
C THR A 124 2.66 14.72 -9.83
N PHE A 125 3.68 15.58 -9.89
CA PHE A 125 3.59 16.86 -10.59
C PHE A 125 4.91 17.28 -11.21
N ASN A 126 4.84 18.15 -12.21
CA ASN A 126 5.97 18.76 -12.90
C ASN A 126 6.03 20.26 -12.64
N ILE A 127 7.24 20.76 -12.48
CA ILE A 127 7.54 22.20 -12.49
C ILE A 127 8.47 22.50 -13.65
N ASP A 128 8.08 23.40 -14.57
CA ASP A 128 8.94 23.90 -15.64
C ASP A 128 9.88 24.96 -15.06
N ILE A 129 11.15 24.62 -14.96
CA ILE A 129 12.17 25.52 -14.42
C ILE A 129 12.99 26.23 -15.50
N THR A 130 12.67 26.02 -16.76
CA THR A 130 13.39 26.59 -17.92
C THR A 130 13.61 28.10 -17.81
N PRO A 131 12.61 28.92 -17.38
CA PRO A 131 12.80 30.38 -17.28
C PRO A 131 13.75 30.82 -16.15
N PHE A 132 14.09 29.94 -15.22
CA PHE A 132 14.79 30.26 -13.97
C PHE A 132 16.23 29.77 -13.94
N ILE A 133 16.66 28.98 -14.93
CA ILE A 133 17.98 28.35 -14.94
C ILE A 133 19.08 29.32 -15.44
N ASN A 134 20.29 29.17 -14.87
CA ASN A 134 21.51 29.77 -15.37
C ASN A 134 22.17 28.83 -16.38
N ARG A 135 22.46 29.36 -17.60
CA ARG A 135 22.94 28.54 -18.72
C ARG A 135 24.44 28.58 -18.95
N GLU A 136 25.13 29.55 -18.40
CA GLU A 136 26.56 29.82 -18.66
C GLU A 136 27.49 29.11 -17.68
N GLY A 137 27.42 27.81 -17.55
CA GLY A 137 28.33 27.02 -16.74
C GLY A 137 28.23 27.26 -15.23
N GLN A 138 27.17 27.88 -14.78
CA GLN A 138 26.91 28.13 -13.35
C GLN A 138 26.03 27.09 -12.76
N LYS A 139 26.28 26.77 -11.49
CA LYS A 139 25.44 25.89 -10.71
C LYS A 139 24.07 26.51 -10.51
N ASN A 140 23.04 25.66 -10.57
CA ASN A 140 21.66 26.05 -10.31
C ASN A 140 21.23 25.54 -8.95
N THR A 141 20.69 26.41 -8.12
CA THR A 141 20.18 26.06 -6.78
C THR A 141 18.69 25.78 -6.84
N ILE A 142 18.30 24.66 -6.32
CA ILE A 142 16.89 24.28 -6.14
C ILE A 142 16.61 24.25 -4.65
N ALA A 143 15.57 24.96 -4.22
CA ALA A 143 15.08 24.94 -2.85
C ALA A 143 13.60 24.59 -2.82
N VAL A 144 13.19 23.70 -1.92
CA VAL A 144 11.81 23.25 -1.77
C VAL A 144 11.37 23.50 -0.34
N ARG A 145 10.29 24.24 -0.17
CA ARG A 145 9.62 24.49 1.10
C ARG A 145 8.42 23.57 1.24
N LEU A 146 8.31 22.86 2.36
CA LEU A 146 7.21 21.96 2.67
C LEU A 146 6.59 22.30 4.02
N GLU A 147 5.29 22.13 4.15
CA GLU A 147 4.57 22.35 5.40
C GLU A 147 3.87 21.08 5.88
N ASN A 148 4.07 20.74 7.15
CA ASN A 148 3.32 19.73 7.86
C ASN A 148 2.43 20.43 8.90
N ILE A 149 1.15 20.58 8.57
CA ILE A 149 0.19 21.36 9.36
C ILE A 149 -0.61 20.45 10.28
N GLU A 150 -0.93 20.92 11.47
CA GLU A 150 -1.85 20.26 12.41
C GLU A 150 -3.22 20.01 11.78
N GLU A 151 -3.88 18.93 12.18
CA GLU A 151 -5.23 18.57 11.74
C GLU A 151 -5.38 18.48 10.20
N SER A 152 -4.32 18.06 9.50
CA SER A 152 -4.32 17.97 8.04
C SER A 152 -4.62 16.57 7.49
N SER A 153 -4.59 15.53 8.34
CA SER A 153 -4.76 14.14 7.94
C SER A 153 -5.47 13.31 9.00
N ARG A 154 -6.12 12.22 8.59
CA ARG A 154 -6.76 11.25 9.49
C ARG A 154 -5.85 10.04 9.79
N TRP A 155 -4.66 10.00 9.21
CA TRP A 155 -3.62 8.99 9.41
C TRP A 155 -2.27 9.68 9.41
N TYR A 156 -1.20 8.94 9.66
CA TYR A 156 0.16 9.47 9.55
C TYR A 156 0.48 9.92 8.13
N PRO A 157 0.65 11.22 7.87
CA PRO A 157 0.91 11.71 6.51
C PRO A 157 2.39 11.60 6.11
N GLY A 158 3.31 11.57 7.08
CA GLY A 158 4.71 11.82 6.86
C GLY A 158 4.99 13.29 6.59
N ALA A 159 6.25 13.62 6.33
CA ALA A 159 6.68 14.97 6.00
C ALA A 159 8.01 14.96 5.25
N GLY A 160 8.07 15.65 4.14
CA GLY A 160 9.32 15.80 3.40
C GLY A 160 9.23 15.41 1.93
N LEU A 161 10.39 15.38 1.30
CA LEU A 161 10.57 14.79 -0.03
C LEU A 161 10.58 13.25 0.13
N TYR A 162 9.40 12.67 0.33
CA TYR A 162 9.22 11.28 0.69
C TYR A 162 9.12 10.33 -0.52
N ARG A 163 9.12 10.91 -1.71
CA ARG A 163 9.16 10.22 -3.02
C ARG A 163 10.23 10.87 -3.90
N PRO A 164 10.70 10.18 -4.95
CA PRO A 164 11.78 10.68 -5.79
C PRO A 164 11.52 12.05 -6.46
N VAL A 165 12.60 12.80 -6.67
CA VAL A 165 12.62 14.01 -7.49
C VAL A 165 13.55 13.76 -8.67
N THR A 166 13.07 14.00 -9.89
CA THR A 166 13.79 13.76 -11.13
C THR A 166 13.92 15.06 -11.91
N ILE A 167 15.11 15.38 -12.41
CA ILE A 167 15.32 16.46 -13.37
C ILE A 167 15.33 15.89 -14.79
N ILE A 168 14.59 16.56 -15.69
CA ILE A 168 14.42 16.15 -17.08
C ILE A 168 14.88 17.29 -17.98
N GLU A 169 15.89 17.00 -18.78
CA GLU A 169 16.48 17.94 -19.73
C GLU A 169 16.15 17.49 -21.15
N THR A 170 15.62 18.40 -21.97
CA THR A 170 15.27 18.12 -23.37
C THR A 170 15.68 19.26 -24.29
N GLY A 171 15.60 19.04 -25.61
CA GLY A 171 15.61 20.08 -26.59
C GLY A 171 14.31 20.90 -26.61
N ALA A 172 14.24 21.88 -27.52
CA ALA A 172 13.04 22.70 -27.72
C ALA A 172 11.87 21.93 -28.36
N GLU A 173 12.16 20.79 -28.97
CA GLU A 173 11.20 19.86 -29.53
C GLU A 173 11.21 18.59 -28.68
N ALA A 174 10.14 18.31 -27.98
CA ALA A 174 10.12 17.22 -26.99
C ALA A 174 8.77 16.58 -26.86
N LEU A 175 8.79 15.28 -26.52
CA LEU A 175 7.63 14.54 -26.07
C LEU A 175 7.35 14.81 -24.59
N SER A 176 6.08 14.81 -24.23
CA SER A 176 5.68 14.73 -22.82
C SER A 176 6.06 13.38 -22.23
N GLN A 177 6.62 13.36 -21.04
CA GLN A 177 7.00 12.11 -20.35
C GLN A 177 5.78 11.22 -20.08
N TRP A 178 4.60 11.78 -19.88
CA TRP A 178 3.36 11.06 -19.63
C TRP A 178 2.50 10.86 -20.89
N GLY A 179 2.95 11.39 -22.02
CA GLY A 179 2.19 11.35 -23.28
C GLY A 179 2.21 10.00 -23.98
N VAL A 180 3.24 9.18 -23.71
CA VAL A 180 3.41 7.90 -24.40
C VAL A 180 2.63 6.80 -23.69
N ASN A 181 1.72 6.15 -24.41
CA ASN A 181 0.90 5.07 -23.87
C ASN A 181 0.50 4.07 -24.97
N ALA A 182 0.22 2.83 -24.55
CA ALA A 182 -0.44 1.81 -25.33
C ALA A 182 -1.70 1.36 -24.59
N GLU A 183 -2.85 1.73 -25.10
CA GLU A 183 -4.16 1.38 -24.55
C GLU A 183 -4.65 0.10 -25.23
N THR A 184 -4.85 -0.98 -24.47
CA THR A 184 -5.38 -2.24 -25.00
C THR A 184 -6.86 -2.07 -25.36
N LEU A 185 -7.21 -2.23 -26.61
CA LEU A 185 -8.59 -2.22 -27.07
C LEU A 185 -9.17 -3.62 -27.18
N GLN A 186 -8.35 -4.59 -27.63
CA GLN A 186 -8.79 -5.98 -27.82
C GLN A 186 -7.60 -6.93 -27.75
N LEU A 187 -7.81 -8.06 -27.09
CA LEU A 187 -6.94 -9.23 -27.17
C LEU A 187 -7.55 -10.18 -28.20
N ASN A 188 -6.80 -10.52 -29.24
CA ASN A 188 -7.28 -11.32 -30.36
C ASN A 188 -7.00 -12.82 -30.15
N ALA A 189 -7.84 -13.66 -30.69
CA ALA A 189 -7.75 -15.11 -30.56
C ALA A 189 -6.45 -15.70 -31.17
N ASP A 190 -5.83 -15.00 -32.11
CA ASP A 190 -4.56 -15.37 -32.73
C ASP A 190 -3.31 -15.00 -31.93
N GLY A 191 -3.47 -14.42 -30.74
CA GLY A 191 -2.39 -13.96 -29.88
C GLY A 191 -1.87 -12.57 -30.17
N THR A 192 -2.52 -11.83 -31.08
CA THR A 192 -2.21 -10.42 -31.34
C THR A 192 -3.03 -9.50 -30.42
N VAL A 193 -2.59 -8.26 -30.31
CA VAL A 193 -3.31 -7.19 -29.59
C VAL A 193 -3.70 -6.09 -30.56
N THR A 194 -4.91 -5.57 -30.40
CA THR A 194 -5.31 -4.31 -31.02
C THR A 194 -5.21 -3.23 -29.95
N ALA A 195 -4.34 -2.24 -30.18
CA ALA A 195 -4.06 -1.18 -29.21
C ALA A 195 -4.10 0.19 -29.85
N ARG A 196 -4.44 1.20 -29.04
CA ARG A 196 -4.27 2.60 -29.40
C ARG A 196 -2.92 3.06 -28.85
N LEU A 197 -2.02 3.44 -29.75
CA LEU A 197 -0.73 4.03 -29.41
C LEU A 197 -0.88 5.54 -29.44
N THR A 198 -0.42 6.22 -28.40
CA THR A 198 -0.48 7.68 -28.27
C THR A 198 0.85 8.26 -27.85
N ALA A 199 1.12 9.48 -28.27
CA ALA A 199 2.22 10.30 -27.80
C ALA A 199 1.81 11.78 -27.90
N ASP A 200 2.16 12.56 -26.87
CA ASP A 200 1.91 13.99 -26.83
C ASP A 200 3.22 14.77 -26.86
N MET A 201 3.26 15.84 -27.64
CA MET A 201 4.37 16.80 -27.60
C MET A 201 4.23 17.70 -26.38
N ALA A 202 5.33 17.89 -25.67
CA ALA A 202 5.43 18.87 -24.59
C ALA A 202 5.88 20.25 -25.08
N ALA A 203 6.66 20.27 -26.16
CA ALA A 203 7.17 21.48 -26.75
C ALA A 203 7.44 21.30 -28.25
N ALA A 204 7.22 22.35 -29.03
CA ALA A 204 7.48 22.42 -30.46
C ALA A 204 8.19 23.74 -30.80
N ARG A 205 9.00 23.73 -31.86
CA ARG A 205 9.54 24.99 -32.39
C ARG A 205 8.47 25.75 -33.19
N ASN A 206 8.39 27.04 -32.92
CA ASN A 206 7.56 27.95 -33.74
C ASN A 206 8.22 28.14 -35.12
N GLY A 207 7.74 27.41 -36.11
CA GLY A 207 8.24 27.52 -37.49
C GLY A 207 7.14 27.20 -38.49
N LYS A 208 6.99 28.05 -39.51
CA LYS A 208 6.12 27.75 -40.66
C LYS A 208 6.82 26.64 -41.47
N ASN A 209 6.15 25.52 -41.70
CA ASN A 209 6.60 24.35 -42.48
C ASN A 209 7.37 23.24 -41.78
N VAL A 210 7.30 23.09 -40.46
CA VAL A 210 7.78 21.88 -39.77
C VAL A 210 6.59 20.96 -39.53
N ARG A 211 6.71 19.69 -39.97
CA ARG A 211 5.73 18.64 -39.68
C ARG A 211 6.35 17.64 -38.71
N TYR A 212 5.56 17.18 -37.79
CA TYR A 212 6.01 16.20 -36.78
C TYR A 212 5.32 14.85 -37.02
N SER A 213 6.06 13.78 -36.78
CA SER A 213 5.53 12.41 -36.72
C SER A 213 6.18 11.65 -35.58
N VAL A 214 5.51 10.61 -35.11
CA VAL A 214 6.00 9.71 -34.07
C VAL A 214 6.09 8.30 -34.62
N GLU A 215 7.24 7.67 -34.47
CA GLU A 215 7.40 6.24 -34.71
C GLU A 215 7.32 5.50 -33.38
N PHE A 216 6.42 4.54 -33.27
CA PHE A 216 6.27 3.64 -32.14
C PHE A 216 6.98 2.31 -32.47
N ASP A 217 8.07 2.04 -31.79
CA ASP A 217 8.74 0.74 -31.82
C ASP A 217 8.16 -0.11 -30.68
N VAL A 218 7.36 -1.10 -31.00
CA VAL A 218 6.65 -1.93 -30.05
C VAL A 218 7.34 -3.27 -29.88
N GLN A 219 7.69 -3.61 -28.63
CA GLN A 219 8.22 -4.92 -28.28
C GLN A 219 7.08 -5.95 -28.27
N THR A 220 7.36 -7.14 -28.79
CA THR A 220 6.45 -8.29 -28.77
C THR A 220 7.23 -9.56 -28.39
N ASP A 221 6.56 -10.71 -28.30
CA ASP A 221 7.24 -12.00 -28.10
C ASP A 221 8.01 -12.47 -29.35
N SER A 222 7.76 -11.84 -30.49
CA SER A 222 8.50 -12.06 -31.72
C SER A 222 9.85 -11.33 -31.71
N ARG A 223 10.87 -11.92 -32.31
CA ARG A 223 12.15 -11.23 -32.53
C ARG A 223 12.07 -10.18 -33.64
N GLN A 224 11.01 -10.17 -34.42
CA GLN A 224 10.83 -9.22 -35.52
C GLN A 224 10.45 -7.85 -34.94
N ARG A 225 11.19 -6.82 -35.36
CA ARG A 225 10.91 -5.44 -34.99
C ARG A 225 9.59 -4.97 -35.63
N THR A 226 8.73 -4.36 -34.83
CA THR A 226 7.45 -3.77 -35.29
C THR A 226 7.47 -2.28 -35.04
N VAL A 227 7.37 -1.48 -36.12
CA VAL A 227 7.34 -0.01 -36.07
C VAL A 227 6.07 0.49 -36.72
N ILE A 228 5.39 1.39 -36.04
CA ILE A 228 4.13 1.99 -36.46
C ILE A 228 4.30 3.51 -36.40
N GLU A 229 4.00 4.22 -37.50
CA GLU A 229 4.13 5.69 -37.57
C GLU A 229 2.77 6.36 -37.48
N ALA A 230 2.70 7.48 -36.78
CA ALA A 230 1.55 8.35 -36.72
C ALA A 230 1.94 9.82 -36.90
N PRO A 231 1.20 10.61 -37.67
CA PRO A 231 1.40 12.06 -37.75
C PRO A 231 1.02 12.70 -36.40
N VAL A 232 1.69 13.81 -36.08
CA VAL A 232 1.30 14.69 -34.97
C VAL A 232 0.31 15.72 -35.49
N ASP A 233 -0.82 15.86 -34.83
CA ASP A 233 -1.85 16.84 -35.18
C ASP A 233 -1.48 18.27 -34.73
N ASN A 234 -2.33 19.24 -35.05
CA ASN A 234 -2.12 20.65 -34.69
C ASN A 234 -2.14 20.93 -33.19
N ASN A 235 -2.65 19.99 -32.39
CA ASN A 235 -2.66 20.07 -30.91
C ASN A 235 -1.45 19.40 -30.28
N GLY A 236 -0.52 18.88 -31.08
CA GLY A 236 0.66 18.18 -30.60
C GLY A 236 0.38 16.72 -30.20
N HIS A 237 -0.70 16.13 -30.67
CA HIS A 237 -1.13 14.78 -30.33
C HIS A 237 -0.92 13.82 -31.51
N ALA A 238 -0.28 12.67 -31.26
CA ALA A 238 -0.19 11.56 -32.18
C ALA A 238 -1.00 10.37 -31.65
N SER A 239 -1.82 9.77 -32.49
CA SER A 239 -2.62 8.60 -32.14
C SER A 239 -2.79 7.68 -33.32
N VAL A 240 -2.66 6.38 -33.11
CA VAL A 240 -2.91 5.36 -34.12
C VAL A 240 -3.43 4.09 -33.47
N ILE A 241 -4.43 3.47 -34.08
CA ILE A 241 -4.89 2.13 -33.69
C ILE A 241 -4.20 1.12 -34.59
N SER A 242 -3.57 0.12 -34.01
CA SER A 242 -2.87 -0.92 -34.75
C SER A 242 -3.01 -2.28 -34.10
N THR A 243 -2.92 -3.32 -34.92
CA THR A 243 -2.90 -4.72 -34.46
C THR A 243 -1.52 -5.27 -34.67
N TYR A 244 -0.91 -5.83 -33.62
CA TYR A 244 0.43 -6.37 -33.67
C TYR A 244 0.62 -7.49 -32.63
N GLY A 245 1.71 -8.16 -32.67
CA GLY A 245 2.09 -9.19 -31.68
C GLY A 245 2.67 -10.36 -32.41
N ARG A 246 3.00 -11.42 -31.68
CA ARG A 246 2.38 -12.07 -30.51
C ARG A 246 2.71 -11.36 -29.19
N ILE A 247 1.76 -11.38 -28.27
CA ILE A 247 1.93 -10.87 -26.90
C ILE A 247 1.30 -11.84 -25.90
N THR A 248 1.82 -11.82 -24.68
CA THR A 248 1.25 -12.52 -23.53
C THR A 248 0.46 -11.50 -22.70
N PRO A 249 -0.84 -11.70 -22.48
CA PRO A 249 -1.64 -10.80 -21.66
C PRO A 249 -1.11 -10.70 -20.22
N TRP A 250 -1.13 -9.51 -19.67
CA TRP A 250 -0.77 -9.28 -18.27
C TRP A 250 -1.85 -9.82 -17.33
N SER A 251 -1.43 -10.56 -16.30
CA SER A 251 -2.28 -10.99 -15.17
C SER A 251 -1.44 -11.11 -13.90
N PRO A 252 -2.05 -11.20 -12.72
CA PRO A 252 -1.32 -11.50 -11.47
C PRO A 252 -0.50 -12.78 -11.55
N GLU A 253 -0.98 -13.79 -12.24
CA GLU A 253 -0.33 -15.09 -12.41
C GLU A 253 0.77 -15.05 -13.48
N MET A 254 0.65 -14.16 -14.47
CA MET A 254 1.60 -14.00 -15.56
C MET A 254 1.79 -12.52 -15.91
N PRO A 255 2.60 -11.79 -15.13
CA PRO A 255 2.75 -10.35 -15.26
C PRO A 255 3.70 -9.95 -16.41
N ALA A 256 3.32 -10.27 -17.63
CA ALA A 256 4.11 -9.99 -18.83
C ALA A 256 4.15 -8.49 -19.12
N LEU A 257 5.36 -7.96 -19.33
CA LEU A 257 5.63 -6.56 -19.59
C LEU A 257 6.44 -6.38 -20.86
N TYR A 258 6.16 -5.28 -21.55
CA TYR A 258 6.79 -4.93 -22.83
C TYR A 258 7.19 -3.46 -22.82
N ASN A 259 8.18 -3.11 -23.66
CA ASN A 259 8.55 -1.73 -23.88
C ASN A 259 7.92 -1.22 -25.19
N ILE A 260 7.47 0.03 -25.16
CA ILE A 260 7.22 0.83 -26.36
C ILE A 260 8.15 2.02 -26.37
N THR A 261 8.80 2.29 -27.49
CA THR A 261 9.64 3.46 -27.68
C THR A 261 9.01 4.37 -28.69
N ALA A 262 8.59 5.55 -28.25
CA ALA A 262 8.07 6.60 -29.13
C ALA A 262 9.22 7.52 -29.50
N THR A 263 9.49 7.65 -30.78
CA THR A 263 10.51 8.57 -31.32
C THR A 263 9.85 9.67 -32.12
N LEU A 264 10.08 10.90 -31.69
CA LEU A 264 9.60 12.09 -32.37
C LEU A 264 10.52 12.50 -33.50
N TYR A 265 9.97 12.69 -34.67
CA TYR A 265 10.64 13.23 -35.86
C TYR A 265 10.07 14.58 -36.26
N ALA A 266 10.95 15.49 -36.62
CA ALA A 266 10.61 16.73 -37.31
C ALA A 266 11.03 16.63 -38.79
N SER A 267 10.15 17.05 -39.70
CA SER A 267 10.37 17.07 -41.15
C SER A 267 10.19 18.48 -41.68
N ASP A 268 11.18 18.98 -42.39
CA ASP A 268 11.19 20.27 -43.07
C ASP A 268 11.89 20.19 -44.43
N SER A 269 12.22 21.32 -45.03
CA SER A 269 12.97 21.36 -46.32
C SER A 269 14.32 20.67 -46.31
N ASN A 270 14.90 20.46 -45.10
CA ASN A 270 16.23 19.81 -44.94
C ASN A 270 16.11 18.31 -44.69
N GLY A 271 14.88 17.79 -44.64
CA GLY A 271 14.60 16.37 -44.45
C GLY A 271 14.00 15.98 -43.09
N LYS A 272 13.92 14.67 -42.83
CA LYS A 272 13.41 14.09 -41.58
C LYS A 272 14.55 13.91 -40.58
N ARG A 273 14.40 14.44 -39.37
CA ARG A 273 15.39 14.32 -38.30
C ARG A 273 14.74 13.87 -36.98
N LYS A 274 15.45 13.01 -36.24
CA LYS A 274 15.07 12.60 -34.90
C LYS A 274 15.27 13.76 -33.91
N VAL A 275 14.28 14.04 -33.06
CA VAL A 275 14.34 15.14 -32.11
C VAL A 275 14.20 14.72 -30.63
N ASP A 276 13.42 13.69 -30.34
CA ASP A 276 13.27 13.17 -28.98
C ASP A 276 12.87 11.69 -28.98
N SER A 277 13.02 11.02 -27.88
CA SER A 277 12.61 9.62 -27.72
C SER A 277 12.24 9.32 -26.28
N VAL A 278 11.13 8.65 -26.06
CA VAL A 278 10.65 8.20 -24.73
C VAL A 278 10.32 6.71 -24.81
N THR A 279 10.87 5.94 -23.90
CA THR A 279 10.51 4.52 -23.72
C THR A 279 9.59 4.37 -22.53
N ARG A 280 8.50 3.63 -22.71
CA ARG A 280 7.52 3.33 -21.68
C ARG A 280 7.34 1.82 -21.53
N ARG A 281 7.36 1.33 -20.30
CA ARG A 281 7.02 -0.06 -20.00
C ARG A 281 5.51 -0.19 -19.89
N VAL A 282 4.93 -1.14 -20.60
CA VAL A 282 3.48 -1.37 -20.66
C VAL A 282 3.14 -2.84 -20.51
N GLY A 283 1.88 -3.14 -20.29
CA GLY A 283 1.32 -4.48 -20.34
C GLY A 283 -0.05 -4.44 -21.01
N TYR A 284 -0.43 -5.55 -21.63
CA TYR A 284 -1.68 -5.65 -22.38
C TYR A 284 -2.66 -6.54 -21.64
N ARG A 285 -3.83 -6.01 -21.32
CA ARG A 285 -4.92 -6.74 -20.69
C ARG A 285 -6.24 -6.04 -20.96
N THR A 286 -7.32 -6.80 -20.86
CA THR A 286 -8.69 -6.27 -20.92
C THR A 286 -9.35 -6.42 -19.57
N ILE A 287 -10.21 -5.47 -19.23
CA ILE A 287 -10.92 -5.40 -17.97
C ILE A 287 -12.40 -5.16 -18.27
N SER A 288 -13.27 -5.90 -17.60
CA SER A 288 -14.70 -5.62 -17.61
C SER A 288 -15.33 -5.82 -16.24
N CYS A 289 -16.23 -4.92 -15.88
CA CYS A 289 -17.12 -5.04 -14.73
C CYS A 289 -18.55 -4.92 -15.23
N THR A 290 -19.30 -5.99 -15.20
CA THR A 290 -20.69 -6.07 -15.67
C THR A 290 -21.50 -6.92 -14.71
N ALA A 291 -22.80 -7.04 -14.96
CA ALA A 291 -23.66 -7.97 -14.23
C ALA A 291 -23.16 -9.43 -14.26
N ASP A 292 -22.31 -9.78 -15.22
CA ASP A 292 -21.63 -11.08 -15.31
C ASP A 292 -20.42 -11.20 -14.37
N GLY A 293 -19.98 -10.12 -13.74
CA GLY A 293 -18.89 -10.07 -12.78
C GLY A 293 -17.66 -9.29 -13.27
N PHE A 294 -16.58 -9.38 -12.49
CA PHE A 294 -15.28 -8.86 -12.86
C PHE A 294 -14.52 -9.87 -13.74
N ARG A 295 -14.05 -9.40 -14.89
CA ARG A 295 -13.23 -10.21 -15.81
C ARG A 295 -11.91 -9.52 -16.11
N LEU A 296 -10.84 -10.28 -16.05
CA LEU A 296 -9.52 -9.89 -16.51
C LEU A 296 -9.15 -10.80 -17.69
N ASN A 297 -8.86 -10.21 -18.84
CA ASN A 297 -8.56 -10.95 -20.07
C ASN A 297 -9.67 -11.95 -20.46
N GLY A 298 -10.93 -11.57 -20.22
CA GLY A 298 -12.08 -12.41 -20.46
C GLY A 298 -12.34 -13.50 -19.40
N ASN A 299 -11.46 -13.67 -18.44
CA ASN A 299 -11.59 -14.66 -17.38
C ASN A 299 -12.24 -14.06 -16.13
N LYS A 300 -13.35 -14.65 -15.70
CA LYS A 300 -14.06 -14.24 -14.51
C LYS A 300 -13.25 -14.55 -13.26
N ARG A 301 -13.17 -13.59 -12.33
CA ARG A 301 -12.51 -13.77 -11.03
C ARG A 301 -13.13 -12.84 -10.00
N LYS A 302 -13.06 -13.23 -8.75
CA LYS A 302 -13.36 -12.32 -7.63
C LYS A 302 -12.05 -11.74 -7.09
N ILE A 303 -12.07 -10.45 -6.80
CA ILE A 303 -10.90 -9.73 -6.29
C ILE A 303 -10.65 -10.15 -4.83
N LYS A 304 -9.41 -10.52 -4.52
CA LYS A 304 -8.90 -10.86 -3.20
C LYS A 304 -7.93 -9.78 -2.76
N GLY A 305 -8.45 -8.63 -2.38
CA GLY A 305 -7.68 -7.43 -2.16
C GLY A 305 -7.53 -7.02 -0.71
N VAL A 306 -6.58 -6.13 -0.47
CA VAL A 306 -6.39 -5.42 0.79
C VAL A 306 -6.21 -3.92 0.53
N CYS A 307 -6.62 -3.10 1.50
CA CYS A 307 -6.28 -1.69 1.52
C CYS A 307 -4.90 -1.51 2.16
N LEU A 308 -4.11 -0.56 1.65
CA LEU A 308 -2.83 -0.15 2.20
C LEU A 308 -2.79 1.37 2.33
N HIS A 309 -2.40 1.85 3.50
CA HIS A 309 -1.89 3.21 3.63
C HIS A 309 -0.49 3.33 3.03
N HIS A 310 -0.03 4.56 2.83
CA HIS A 310 1.21 4.81 2.11
C HIS A 310 2.48 4.67 2.97
N ASP A 311 2.36 4.62 4.29
CA ASP A 311 3.52 4.46 5.17
C ASP A 311 4.09 3.03 5.12
N LEU A 312 5.36 2.94 5.42
CA LEU A 312 6.12 1.69 5.50
C LEU A 312 6.48 1.35 6.96
N GLY A 313 5.54 1.59 7.89
CA GLY A 313 5.72 1.34 9.31
C GLY A 313 6.91 2.12 9.89
N MET A 314 7.93 1.41 10.35
CA MET A 314 9.13 2.00 10.96
C MET A 314 9.95 2.92 10.05
N LEU A 315 9.75 2.85 8.75
CA LEU A 315 10.39 3.73 7.77
C LEU A 315 9.62 5.03 7.55
N GLY A 316 8.42 5.14 8.11
CA GLY A 316 7.52 6.25 7.86
C GLY A 316 7.01 6.28 6.43
N ALA A 317 6.85 7.49 5.88
CA ALA A 317 6.34 7.68 4.52
C ALA A 317 7.42 7.59 3.43
N ALA A 318 8.70 7.71 3.78
CA ALA A 318 9.79 7.63 2.81
C ALA A 318 9.81 6.29 2.08
N ILE A 319 9.54 6.30 0.79
CA ILE A 319 9.44 5.05 0.03
C ILE A 319 10.81 4.41 -0.20
N ASN A 320 10.82 3.09 -0.22
CA ASN A 320 11.99 2.28 -0.49
C ASN A 320 11.56 1.05 -1.29
N ARG A 321 12.30 0.73 -2.35
CA ARG A 321 11.94 -0.36 -3.25
C ARG A 321 11.90 -1.71 -2.54
N ALA A 322 12.91 -2.02 -1.73
CA ALA A 322 12.98 -3.29 -0.99
C ALA A 322 11.84 -3.42 0.03
N ALA A 323 11.50 -2.34 0.73
CA ALA A 323 10.40 -2.33 1.69
C ALA A 323 9.03 -2.49 1.03
N LEU A 324 8.79 -1.80 -0.08
CA LEU A 324 7.57 -1.97 -0.88
C LEU A 324 7.45 -3.38 -1.44
N LEU A 325 8.53 -3.92 -1.98
CA LEU A 325 8.56 -5.28 -2.51
C LEU A 325 8.27 -6.31 -1.42
N ARG A 326 8.86 -6.14 -0.22
CA ARG A 326 8.56 -6.99 0.95
C ARG A 326 7.07 -7.02 1.26
N GLN A 327 6.41 -5.87 1.34
CA GLN A 327 4.97 -5.82 1.59
C GLN A 327 4.18 -6.58 0.53
N LEU A 328 4.49 -6.34 -0.74
CA LEU A 328 3.76 -6.96 -1.85
C LEU A 328 4.00 -8.47 -1.93
N GLU A 329 5.21 -8.94 -1.68
CA GLU A 329 5.54 -10.37 -1.64
C GLU A 329 4.85 -11.09 -0.47
N LEU A 330 4.82 -10.48 0.72
CA LEU A 330 4.10 -11.02 1.87
C LEU A 330 2.60 -11.14 1.60
N LEU A 331 1.99 -10.13 0.97
CA LEU A 331 0.60 -10.18 0.56
C LEU A 331 0.34 -11.27 -0.47
N LYS A 332 1.20 -11.38 -1.47
CA LYS A 332 1.09 -12.40 -2.52
C LYS A 332 1.22 -13.81 -1.95
N GLY A 333 2.10 -14.02 -0.98
CA GLY A 333 2.23 -15.29 -0.26
C GLY A 333 0.99 -15.69 0.52
N MET A 334 0.18 -14.73 0.93
CA MET A 334 -1.13 -14.97 1.54
C MET A 334 -2.20 -15.39 0.52
N GLY A 335 -1.95 -15.18 -0.77
CA GLY A 335 -2.94 -15.38 -1.84
C GLY A 335 -3.70 -14.11 -2.22
N CYS A 336 -3.29 -12.96 -1.70
CA CYS A 336 -3.80 -11.65 -2.10
C CYS A 336 -3.42 -11.37 -3.56
N ASP A 337 -4.35 -10.83 -4.35
CA ASP A 337 -4.12 -10.52 -5.76
C ASP A 337 -4.36 -9.05 -6.12
N ALA A 338 -4.76 -8.22 -5.14
CA ALA A 338 -5.02 -6.81 -5.37
C ALA A 338 -4.74 -5.94 -4.14
N ILE A 339 -4.39 -4.67 -4.40
CA ILE A 339 -4.30 -3.63 -3.37
C ILE A 339 -5.16 -2.42 -3.75
N ARG A 340 -5.68 -1.75 -2.74
CA ARG A 340 -6.28 -0.42 -2.85
C ARG A 340 -5.37 0.58 -2.16
N THR A 341 -4.97 1.62 -2.87
CA THR A 341 -4.13 2.69 -2.30
C THR A 341 -5.01 3.64 -1.49
N ALA A 342 -5.18 3.35 -0.22
CA ALA A 342 -6.08 4.09 0.67
C ALA A 342 -5.35 5.27 1.32
N HIS A 343 -5.91 6.42 1.39
CA HIS A 343 -6.98 6.98 0.55
C HIS A 343 -6.37 8.10 -0.26
N ASN A 344 -5.37 7.78 -1.06
CA ASN A 344 -4.53 8.75 -1.75
C ASN A 344 -3.83 8.13 -2.96
N MET A 345 -3.20 8.98 -3.74
CA MET A 345 -2.55 8.57 -4.99
C MET A 345 -1.27 7.77 -4.74
N PRO A 346 -1.06 6.69 -5.51
CA PRO A 346 0.09 5.82 -5.34
C PRO A 346 1.40 6.44 -5.85
N SER A 347 2.54 5.92 -5.35
CA SER A 347 3.86 6.22 -5.93
C SER A 347 4.09 5.43 -7.21
N GLN A 348 4.91 5.97 -8.11
CA GLN A 348 5.33 5.27 -9.33
C GLN A 348 6.10 3.98 -9.00
N MET A 349 6.95 4.00 -7.99
CA MET A 349 7.73 2.83 -7.56
C MET A 349 6.82 1.68 -7.12
N GLN A 350 5.77 1.96 -6.35
CA GLN A 350 4.80 0.94 -5.93
C GLN A 350 4.06 0.35 -7.13
N MET A 351 3.66 1.19 -8.08
CA MET A 351 2.96 0.73 -9.28
C MET A 351 3.87 -0.09 -10.20
N ASP A 352 5.12 0.34 -10.38
CA ASP A 352 6.12 -0.43 -11.14
C ASP A 352 6.34 -1.83 -10.53
N LEU A 353 6.38 -1.93 -9.21
CA LEU A 353 6.49 -3.21 -8.52
C LEU A 353 5.24 -4.07 -8.68
N CYS A 354 4.05 -3.49 -8.58
CA CYS A 354 2.79 -4.20 -8.83
C CYS A 354 2.72 -4.74 -10.26
N ASP A 355 3.18 -3.96 -11.23
CA ASP A 355 3.30 -4.40 -12.62
C ASP A 355 4.21 -5.63 -12.75
N SER A 356 5.36 -5.60 -12.08
CA SER A 356 6.40 -6.63 -12.21
C SER A 356 6.06 -7.93 -11.52
N ILE A 357 5.50 -7.86 -10.30
CA ILE A 357 5.20 -9.07 -9.52
C ILE A 357 3.81 -9.64 -9.77
N GLY A 358 2.94 -8.89 -10.41
CA GLY A 358 1.55 -9.30 -10.66
C GLY A 358 0.63 -9.04 -9.46
N MET A 359 0.37 -7.77 -9.18
CA MET A 359 -0.59 -7.33 -8.18
C MET A 359 -1.54 -6.33 -8.82
N MET A 360 -2.84 -6.62 -8.86
CA MET A 360 -3.83 -5.67 -9.35
C MET A 360 -3.94 -4.48 -8.38
N VAL A 361 -4.34 -3.34 -8.90
CA VAL A 361 -4.44 -2.11 -8.12
C VAL A 361 -5.75 -1.40 -8.40
N MET A 362 -6.44 -1.01 -7.32
CA MET A 362 -7.40 0.08 -7.33
C MET A 362 -6.65 1.34 -6.88
N ALA A 363 -6.36 2.24 -7.82
CA ALA A 363 -5.67 3.48 -7.53
C ALA A 363 -6.68 4.53 -7.07
N GLU A 364 -6.59 4.93 -5.80
CA GLU A 364 -7.50 5.90 -5.20
C GLU A 364 -6.88 7.29 -5.18
N SER A 365 -7.73 8.31 -5.30
CA SER A 365 -7.31 9.70 -5.37
C SER A 365 -7.49 10.45 -4.04
N PHE A 366 -8.74 10.61 -3.59
CA PHE A 366 -9.11 11.51 -2.51
C PHE A 366 -9.84 10.82 -1.37
N ASP A 367 -9.59 11.27 -0.14
CA ASP A 367 -10.35 10.90 1.05
C ASP A 367 -11.52 11.88 1.31
N MET A 368 -11.46 13.06 0.74
CA MET A 368 -12.51 14.10 0.85
C MET A 368 -12.56 14.93 -0.42
N TRP A 369 -13.73 15.54 -0.66
CA TRP A 369 -13.92 16.52 -1.72
C TRP A 369 -14.07 17.92 -1.13
N ILE A 370 -15.22 18.56 -1.28
CA ILE A 370 -15.46 19.92 -0.79
C ILE A 370 -15.65 19.94 0.74
N TYR A 371 -16.35 18.96 1.28
CA TYR A 371 -16.63 18.90 2.72
C TYR A 371 -15.46 18.26 3.48
N PRO A 372 -14.84 18.97 4.44
CA PRO A 372 -13.66 18.49 5.13
C PRO A 372 -13.98 17.36 6.13
N LYS A 373 -13.07 16.40 6.24
CA LYS A 373 -13.04 15.39 7.31
C LYS A 373 -12.05 15.73 8.40
N CYS A 374 -11.13 16.62 8.12
CA CYS A 374 -10.22 17.25 9.06
C CYS A 374 -10.05 18.70 8.69
N LYS A 375 -9.81 19.55 9.68
CA LYS A 375 -9.83 21.01 9.55
C LYS A 375 -8.96 21.54 8.41
N ASN A 376 -7.74 21.03 8.31
CA ASN A 376 -6.73 21.49 7.35
C ASN A 376 -6.46 20.47 6.23
N GLY A 377 -7.45 19.63 5.92
CA GLY A 377 -7.33 18.62 4.85
C GLY A 377 -7.44 19.20 3.44
N TYR A 378 -7.40 18.32 2.45
CA TYR A 378 -7.42 18.66 1.03
C TYR A 378 -8.69 19.40 0.58
N ALA A 379 -9.79 19.32 1.32
CA ALA A 379 -11.03 20.03 0.99
C ALA A 379 -10.80 21.55 0.78
N ARG A 380 -9.78 22.13 1.43
CA ARG A 380 -9.38 23.53 1.21
C ARG A 380 -9.02 23.84 -0.23
N PHE A 381 -8.53 22.84 -0.98
CA PHE A 381 -7.98 23.00 -2.33
C PHE A 381 -8.83 22.34 -3.41
N PHE A 382 -9.80 21.53 -3.04
CA PHE A 382 -10.52 20.66 -4.00
C PHE A 382 -11.11 21.44 -5.19
N LYS A 383 -11.81 22.53 -4.94
CA LYS A 383 -12.48 23.31 -6.01
C LYS A 383 -11.51 23.80 -7.07
N GLU A 384 -10.32 24.18 -6.67
CA GLU A 384 -9.32 24.77 -7.56
C GLU A 384 -8.35 23.75 -8.16
N TRP A 385 -8.06 22.67 -7.41
CA TRP A 385 -6.96 21.76 -7.75
C TRP A 385 -7.38 20.36 -8.15
N ALA A 386 -8.60 19.93 -7.86
CA ALA A 386 -8.99 18.53 -8.08
C ALA A 386 -8.84 18.09 -9.53
N ASP A 387 -9.21 18.92 -10.49
CA ASP A 387 -9.11 18.57 -11.90
C ASP A 387 -7.66 18.40 -12.36
N ARG A 388 -6.75 19.22 -11.85
CA ARG A 388 -5.30 19.09 -12.09
C ARG A 388 -4.77 17.81 -11.48
N ASP A 389 -5.18 17.50 -10.26
CA ASP A 389 -4.74 16.30 -9.54
C ASP A 389 -5.23 15.03 -10.22
N ILE A 390 -6.49 14.97 -10.61
CA ILE A 390 -7.05 13.81 -11.34
C ILE A 390 -6.36 13.65 -12.71
N THR A 391 -6.14 14.74 -13.43
CA THR A 391 -5.46 14.70 -14.73
C THR A 391 -4.05 14.12 -14.58
N ASN A 392 -3.27 14.58 -13.60
CA ASN A 392 -1.92 14.06 -13.35
C ASN A 392 -1.94 12.60 -12.89
N LEU A 393 -2.90 12.21 -12.04
CA LEU A 393 -3.05 10.82 -11.62
C LEU A 393 -3.18 9.90 -12.84
N VAL A 394 -4.08 10.22 -13.75
CA VAL A 394 -4.34 9.37 -14.92
C VAL A 394 -3.17 9.39 -15.90
N LEU A 395 -2.68 10.56 -16.27
CA LEU A 395 -1.59 10.68 -17.25
C LEU A 395 -0.30 10.02 -16.76
N ALA A 396 0.04 10.17 -15.48
CA ALA A 396 1.25 9.58 -14.92
C ALA A 396 1.14 8.06 -14.70
N ASN A 397 -0.06 7.50 -14.62
CA ASN A 397 -0.28 6.12 -14.20
C ASN A 397 -1.00 5.22 -15.22
N ARG A 398 -1.61 5.75 -16.27
CA ARG A 398 -2.43 4.96 -17.22
C ARG A 398 -1.67 3.84 -17.94
N HIS A 399 -0.35 3.92 -18.00
CA HIS A 399 0.51 2.90 -18.61
C HIS A 399 0.73 1.66 -17.71
N HIS A 400 0.38 1.74 -16.42
CA HIS A 400 0.54 0.61 -15.50
C HIS A 400 -0.55 -0.44 -15.75
N PRO A 401 -0.21 -1.65 -16.25
CA PRO A 401 -1.22 -2.68 -16.46
C PRO A 401 -1.84 -3.19 -15.15
N SER A 402 -1.12 -3.09 -14.04
CA SER A 402 -1.60 -3.50 -12.73
C SER A 402 -2.82 -2.69 -12.23
N ILE A 403 -2.94 -1.43 -12.64
CA ILE A 403 -4.11 -0.63 -12.28
C ILE A 403 -5.31 -1.13 -13.10
N VAL A 404 -6.28 -1.69 -12.41
CA VAL A 404 -7.51 -2.26 -13.02
C VAL A 404 -8.74 -1.40 -12.77
N MET A 405 -8.65 -0.44 -11.86
CA MET A 405 -9.75 0.42 -11.45
C MET A 405 -9.23 1.73 -10.87
N TRP A 406 -9.93 2.83 -11.17
CA TRP A 406 -9.71 4.11 -10.50
C TRP A 406 -10.75 4.29 -9.40
N SER A 407 -10.35 4.90 -8.28
CA SER A 407 -11.27 5.35 -7.24
C SER A 407 -11.14 6.86 -7.04
N VAL A 408 -12.25 7.57 -7.14
CA VAL A 408 -12.27 9.04 -7.09
C VAL A 408 -12.64 9.60 -5.73
N GLY A 409 -12.90 8.75 -4.75
CA GLY A 409 -13.20 9.20 -3.40
C GLY A 409 -13.41 8.05 -2.42
N ASN A 410 -13.11 8.34 -1.16
CA ASN A 410 -13.38 7.46 -0.04
C ASN A 410 -14.35 8.14 0.93
N GLU A 411 -15.50 7.51 1.16
CA GLU A 411 -16.47 7.93 2.19
C GLU A 411 -16.75 9.45 2.17
N ILE A 412 -16.81 10.00 0.97
CA ILE A 412 -16.98 11.44 0.83
C ILE A 412 -18.37 11.88 1.27
N PRO A 413 -18.51 13.00 2.00
CA PRO A 413 -19.82 13.50 2.45
C PRO A 413 -20.82 13.76 1.33
N GLU A 414 -20.33 14.12 0.13
CA GLU A 414 -21.14 14.43 -1.04
C GLU A 414 -21.98 13.26 -1.55
N GLN A 415 -21.69 12.04 -1.14
CA GLN A 415 -22.56 10.89 -1.43
C GLN A 415 -23.99 11.07 -0.91
N SER A 416 -24.16 11.90 0.11
CA SER A 416 -25.46 12.24 0.72
C SER A 416 -26.01 13.61 0.27
N SER A 417 -25.37 14.29 -0.67
CA SER A 417 -25.70 15.64 -1.10
C SER A 417 -26.28 15.68 -2.50
N GLU A 418 -27.14 16.66 -2.79
CA GLU A 418 -27.74 16.85 -4.13
C GLU A 418 -26.71 17.15 -5.22
N ASN A 419 -25.60 17.80 -4.89
CA ASN A 419 -24.52 18.11 -5.83
C ASN A 419 -23.54 16.92 -6.07
N GLY A 420 -23.62 15.88 -5.26
CA GLY A 420 -22.71 14.73 -5.35
C GLY A 420 -22.71 14.01 -6.69
N PRO A 421 -23.88 13.66 -7.27
CA PRO A 421 -23.94 12.98 -8.55
C PRO A 421 -23.29 13.75 -9.70
N ALA A 422 -23.47 15.06 -9.77
CA ALA A 422 -22.85 15.91 -10.80
C ALA A 422 -21.33 15.97 -10.65
N MET A 423 -20.84 16.07 -9.42
CA MET A 423 -19.40 16.06 -9.12
C MET A 423 -18.76 14.71 -9.48
N LEU A 424 -19.39 13.61 -9.14
CA LEU A 424 -18.93 12.28 -9.52
C LEU A 424 -18.85 12.10 -11.03
N ARG A 425 -19.89 12.51 -11.74
CA ARG A 425 -19.93 12.46 -13.22
C ARG A 425 -18.79 13.29 -13.81
N HIS A 426 -18.54 14.49 -13.30
CA HIS A 426 -17.46 15.34 -13.76
C HIS A 426 -16.09 14.65 -13.61
N LEU A 427 -15.81 14.04 -12.46
CA LEU A 427 -14.54 13.35 -12.22
C LEU A 427 -14.39 12.11 -13.10
N GLN A 428 -15.47 11.34 -13.30
CA GLN A 428 -15.47 10.18 -14.20
C GLN A 428 -15.22 10.60 -15.66
N ASP A 429 -15.88 11.64 -16.14
CA ASP A 429 -15.69 12.16 -17.49
C ASP A 429 -14.26 12.66 -17.71
N LEU A 430 -13.69 13.32 -16.71
CA LEU A 430 -12.31 13.79 -16.75
C LEU A 430 -11.31 12.65 -16.87
N ILE A 431 -11.49 11.57 -16.12
CA ILE A 431 -10.66 10.37 -16.23
C ILE A 431 -10.80 9.73 -17.61
N HIS A 432 -12.02 9.56 -18.09
CA HIS A 432 -12.28 8.93 -19.39
C HIS A 432 -11.81 9.76 -20.60
N LYS A 433 -11.53 11.02 -20.40
CA LYS A 433 -10.83 11.82 -21.41
C LYS A 433 -9.46 11.25 -21.78
N TYR A 434 -8.79 10.60 -20.81
CA TYR A 434 -7.42 10.08 -20.95
C TYR A 434 -7.31 8.56 -20.84
N ASP A 435 -8.29 7.90 -20.27
CA ASP A 435 -8.34 6.44 -20.11
C ASP A 435 -9.78 5.94 -20.27
N THR A 436 -10.03 5.18 -21.32
CA THR A 436 -11.35 4.62 -21.65
C THR A 436 -11.50 3.16 -21.20
N THR A 437 -10.43 2.54 -20.66
CA THR A 437 -10.38 1.09 -20.46
C THR A 437 -10.72 0.64 -19.04
N ARG A 438 -10.57 1.51 -18.05
CA ARG A 438 -10.77 1.15 -16.63
C ARG A 438 -12.07 1.70 -16.09
N PRO A 439 -12.83 0.90 -15.34
CA PRO A 439 -13.98 1.40 -14.61
C PRO A 439 -13.57 2.26 -13.41
N ILE A 440 -14.49 3.09 -12.95
CA ILE A 440 -14.28 4.04 -11.87
C ILE A 440 -15.25 3.72 -10.73
N THR A 441 -14.72 3.69 -9.52
CA THR A 441 -15.45 3.48 -8.28
C THR A 441 -15.24 4.62 -7.28
N ASN A 442 -15.90 4.51 -6.18
CA ASN A 442 -15.65 5.26 -4.94
C ASN A 442 -16.16 4.41 -3.76
N GLY A 443 -15.61 4.62 -2.57
CA GLY A 443 -16.05 3.94 -1.36
C GLY A 443 -17.25 4.65 -0.75
N MET A 444 -18.40 3.97 -0.65
CA MET A 444 -19.63 4.51 -0.07
C MET A 444 -19.89 3.87 1.30
N ASP A 445 -20.18 4.68 2.32
CA ASP A 445 -20.42 4.22 3.69
C ASP A 445 -21.75 4.69 4.30
N ARG A 446 -22.54 5.46 3.56
CA ARG A 446 -23.73 6.12 4.12
C ARG A 446 -25.05 5.38 3.85
N GLY A 447 -24.98 4.05 3.78
CA GLY A 447 -26.15 3.22 3.63
C GLY A 447 -26.91 3.48 2.34
N MET A 448 -28.21 3.76 2.45
CA MET A 448 -29.08 4.02 1.31
C MET A 448 -29.05 5.48 0.85
N ALA A 449 -28.35 6.38 1.55
CA ALA A 449 -28.28 7.79 1.16
C ALA A 449 -27.73 7.99 -0.26
N PRO A 450 -26.61 7.36 -0.70
CA PRO A 450 -26.13 7.50 -2.07
C PRO A 450 -27.10 6.95 -3.13
N VAL A 451 -27.97 6.01 -2.78
CA VAL A 451 -29.04 5.55 -3.66
C VAL A 451 -30.10 6.63 -3.80
N LYS A 452 -30.54 7.24 -2.69
CA LYS A 452 -31.57 8.29 -2.67
C LYS A 452 -31.15 9.55 -3.40
N THR A 453 -29.89 9.95 -3.31
CA THR A 453 -29.37 11.12 -4.02
C THR A 453 -29.10 10.88 -5.50
N GLY A 454 -29.09 9.62 -5.94
CA GLY A 454 -28.67 9.22 -7.27
C GLY A 454 -27.16 9.03 -7.44
N PHE A 455 -26.37 9.28 -6.40
CA PHE A 455 -24.91 9.14 -6.44
C PHE A 455 -24.47 7.73 -6.81
N ALA A 456 -25.06 6.71 -6.19
CA ALA A 456 -24.75 5.32 -6.49
C ALA A 456 -25.08 4.94 -7.96
N HIS A 457 -26.12 5.52 -8.53
CA HIS A 457 -26.49 5.27 -9.93
C HIS A 457 -25.51 5.85 -10.94
N VAL A 458 -24.78 6.89 -10.57
CA VAL A 458 -23.74 7.50 -11.43
C VAL A 458 -22.44 6.71 -11.37
N SER A 459 -22.14 6.06 -10.26
CA SER A 459 -20.92 5.27 -10.07
C SER A 459 -20.85 4.10 -11.05
N GLU A 460 -19.76 3.98 -11.77
CA GLU A 460 -19.56 2.88 -12.73
C GLU A 460 -19.39 1.54 -12.03
N VAL A 461 -18.75 1.53 -10.84
CA VAL A 461 -18.68 0.39 -9.93
C VAL A 461 -19.12 0.89 -8.56
N ILE A 462 -20.16 0.29 -8.00
CA ILE A 462 -20.63 0.62 -6.67
C ILE A 462 -19.70 -0.04 -5.65
N GLY A 463 -18.89 0.77 -4.96
CA GLY A 463 -18.03 0.35 -3.87
C GLY A 463 -18.74 0.47 -2.54
N MET A 464 -18.85 -0.63 -1.81
CA MET A 464 -19.43 -0.67 -0.47
C MET A 464 -18.31 -0.74 0.56
N ASN A 465 -18.27 0.28 1.43
CA ASN A 465 -17.44 0.25 2.62
C ASN A 465 -18.28 -0.31 3.76
N TYR A 466 -17.96 -1.54 4.19
CA TYR A 466 -18.71 -2.22 5.26
C TYR A 466 -20.21 -2.37 4.97
N ARG A 467 -21.05 -2.40 6.00
CA ARG A 467 -22.51 -2.45 5.91
C ARG A 467 -23.03 -3.65 5.10
N THR A 468 -22.51 -4.83 5.42
CA THR A 468 -22.89 -6.10 4.78
C THR A 468 -24.40 -6.33 4.81
N HIS A 469 -25.07 -5.83 5.84
CA HIS A 469 -26.52 -5.97 6.03
C HIS A 469 -27.39 -5.25 4.98
N ILE A 470 -26.82 -4.28 4.25
CA ILE A 470 -27.57 -3.54 3.21
C ILE A 470 -27.14 -3.86 1.78
N TYR A 471 -26.20 -4.76 1.57
CA TYR A 471 -25.73 -5.13 0.23
C TYR A 471 -26.89 -5.49 -0.69
N ASN A 472 -27.81 -6.31 -0.23
CA ASN A 472 -28.96 -6.73 -1.02
C ASN A 472 -29.90 -5.55 -1.38
N ASN A 473 -30.11 -4.61 -0.46
CA ASN A 473 -30.95 -3.44 -0.69
C ASN A 473 -30.34 -2.54 -1.77
N VAL A 474 -29.03 -2.30 -1.70
CA VAL A 474 -28.31 -1.49 -2.70
C VAL A 474 -28.29 -2.19 -4.06
N TYR A 475 -28.03 -3.50 -4.07
CA TYR A 475 -28.03 -4.31 -5.27
C TYR A 475 -29.38 -4.24 -6.01
N LYS A 476 -30.48 -4.45 -5.27
CA LYS A 476 -31.84 -4.38 -5.85
C LYS A 476 -32.21 -2.97 -6.30
N ALA A 477 -31.84 -1.95 -5.54
CA ALA A 477 -32.25 -0.57 -5.80
C ALA A 477 -31.53 0.07 -6.99
N THR A 478 -30.30 -0.32 -7.26
CA THR A 478 -29.47 0.33 -8.29
C THR A 478 -29.55 -0.33 -9.66
N GLY A 479 -29.89 -1.60 -9.73
CA GLY A 479 -29.99 -2.32 -11.00
C GLY A 479 -28.68 -2.48 -11.77
N GLN A 480 -27.51 -2.14 -11.18
CA GLN A 480 -26.22 -2.31 -11.82
C GLN A 480 -25.84 -3.77 -12.05
N GLY A 481 -26.31 -4.65 -11.17
CA GLY A 481 -26.13 -6.11 -11.27
C GLY A 481 -24.89 -6.64 -10.58
N PHE A 482 -24.10 -5.79 -9.93
CA PHE A 482 -22.93 -6.21 -9.14
C PHE A 482 -22.57 -5.14 -8.11
N LEU A 483 -21.87 -5.56 -7.05
CA LEU A 483 -21.27 -4.70 -6.02
C LEU A 483 -19.85 -5.14 -5.73
N LEU A 484 -19.02 -4.18 -5.30
CA LEU A 484 -17.66 -4.41 -4.82
C LEU A 484 -17.58 -4.06 -3.33
N GLY A 485 -16.97 -4.91 -2.52
CA GLY A 485 -16.53 -4.55 -1.18
C GLY A 485 -15.28 -3.69 -1.27
N SER A 486 -15.44 -2.39 -1.42
CA SER A 486 -14.30 -1.46 -1.55
C SER A 486 -13.52 -1.30 -0.25
N GLU A 487 -14.17 -1.57 0.88
CA GLU A 487 -13.53 -1.63 2.20
C GLU A 487 -14.29 -2.62 3.07
N THR A 488 -13.62 -3.64 3.60
CA THR A 488 -14.25 -4.74 4.33
C THR A 488 -13.50 -5.06 5.61
N ALA A 489 -14.18 -5.68 6.56
CA ALA A 489 -13.63 -6.38 7.71
C ALA A 489 -12.53 -5.60 8.48
N SER A 490 -12.87 -4.45 9.07
CA SER A 490 -12.01 -3.80 10.08
C SER A 490 -11.99 -4.63 11.37
N THR A 491 -11.47 -5.85 11.26
CA THR A 491 -11.20 -6.74 12.37
C THR A 491 -9.93 -6.29 13.06
N VAL A 492 -9.93 -6.28 14.37
CA VAL A 492 -8.80 -5.74 15.17
C VAL A 492 -8.07 -6.85 15.90
N SER A 493 -6.76 -6.73 15.99
CA SER A 493 -5.91 -7.60 16.81
C SER A 493 -4.53 -6.99 17.06
N SER A 494 -3.91 -7.42 18.15
CA SER A 494 -2.50 -7.21 18.46
C SER A 494 -1.76 -8.54 18.38
N ARG A 495 -0.66 -8.62 17.64
CA ARG A 495 0.08 -9.88 17.46
C ARG A 495 0.46 -10.49 18.80
N GLY A 496 0.06 -11.75 19.00
CA GLY A 496 0.40 -12.53 20.19
C GLY A 496 -0.41 -12.23 21.45
N VAL A 497 -1.40 -11.34 21.37
CA VAL A 497 -2.28 -10.98 22.49
C VAL A 497 -3.57 -11.79 22.41
N TYR A 498 -3.99 -12.37 23.54
CA TYR A 498 -5.22 -13.14 23.64
C TYR A 498 -5.98 -12.76 24.90
N LYS A 499 -7.27 -12.55 24.77
CA LYS A 499 -8.16 -12.16 25.87
C LYS A 499 -9.16 -13.26 26.16
N PHE A 500 -9.51 -13.42 27.42
CA PHE A 500 -10.45 -14.44 27.88
C PHE A 500 -11.55 -13.82 28.74
N PRO A 501 -12.80 -14.29 28.69
CA PRO A 501 -13.30 -15.33 27.78
C PRO A 501 -13.31 -14.86 26.33
N VAL A 502 -13.29 -15.82 25.37
CA VAL A 502 -13.35 -15.52 23.95
C VAL A 502 -14.80 -15.28 23.55
N GLU A 503 -15.09 -14.08 23.09
CA GLU A 503 -16.42 -13.65 22.70
C GLU A 503 -16.34 -12.78 21.46
N ARG A 504 -17.33 -12.86 20.59
CA ARG A 504 -17.50 -11.90 19.51
C ARG A 504 -17.90 -10.55 20.08
N ALA A 505 -17.21 -9.49 19.69
CA ALA A 505 -17.47 -8.16 20.21
C ALA A 505 -17.13 -7.07 19.18
N ASP A 506 -17.87 -5.96 19.25
CA ASP A 506 -17.64 -4.78 18.43
C ASP A 506 -17.15 -3.63 19.31
N GLY A 507 -16.06 -2.98 18.92
CA GLY A 507 -15.53 -1.80 19.59
C GLY A 507 -15.03 -2.02 21.01
N LYS A 508 -14.65 -3.25 21.36
CA LYS A 508 -14.17 -3.58 22.71
C LYS A 508 -12.78 -3.03 22.97
N ALA A 509 -12.60 -2.38 24.10
CA ALA A 509 -11.33 -1.84 24.56
C ALA A 509 -10.89 -2.53 25.87
N TYR A 510 -9.58 -2.65 26.07
CA TYR A 510 -8.97 -3.25 27.25
C TYR A 510 -8.01 -2.26 27.92
N ASP A 511 -7.78 -2.43 29.23
CA ASP A 511 -6.94 -1.51 30.01
C ASP A 511 -5.48 -1.45 29.54
N ASP A 512 -4.99 -2.50 28.87
CA ASP A 512 -3.61 -2.56 28.37
C ASP A 512 -3.43 -1.93 26.97
N GLY A 513 -4.49 -1.42 26.37
CA GLY A 513 -4.44 -0.83 25.02
C GLY A 513 -4.19 -1.85 23.91
N GLN A 514 -4.49 -3.11 24.11
CA GLN A 514 -4.30 -4.20 23.15
C GLN A 514 -5.63 -4.81 22.71
N CYS A 515 -5.62 -5.54 21.59
CA CYS A 515 -6.77 -6.23 21.03
C CYS A 515 -6.50 -7.73 20.93
N SER A 516 -7.52 -8.56 21.13
CA SER A 516 -7.38 -10.02 21.11
C SER A 516 -7.15 -10.59 19.72
N SER A 517 -6.23 -11.53 19.58
CA SER A 517 -5.89 -12.21 18.33
C SER A 517 -6.73 -13.44 18.03
N TYR A 518 -7.82 -13.65 18.74
CA TYR A 518 -8.77 -14.71 18.34
C TYR A 518 -9.60 -14.37 17.10
N ASP A 519 -9.43 -13.14 16.56
CA ASP A 519 -10.13 -12.64 15.38
C ASP A 519 -11.66 -12.68 15.50
N MET A 520 -12.13 -12.38 16.70
CA MET A 520 -13.53 -12.32 17.09
C MET A 520 -13.97 -10.88 17.41
N GLU A 521 -13.08 -9.92 17.28
CA GLU A 521 -13.34 -8.53 17.61
C GLU A 521 -13.16 -7.65 16.38
N ALA A 522 -14.09 -6.73 16.19
CA ALA A 522 -14.09 -5.75 15.09
C ALA A 522 -14.36 -4.35 15.62
N CYS A 523 -14.14 -3.36 14.77
CA CYS A 523 -14.66 -2.04 15.02
C CYS A 523 -16.19 -2.02 14.98
N TRP A 524 -16.81 -1.12 15.72
CA TRP A 524 -18.28 -1.04 15.84
C TRP A 524 -18.99 -0.70 14.51
N TRP A 525 -18.28 -0.18 13.50
CA TRP A 525 -18.81 0.02 12.13
C TRP A 525 -18.60 -1.16 11.20
N SER A 526 -17.94 -2.21 11.65
CA SER A 526 -17.44 -3.28 10.81
C SER A 526 -17.84 -4.68 11.32
N ASN A 527 -17.04 -5.67 10.97
CA ASN A 527 -17.35 -7.08 11.11
C ASN A 527 -16.06 -7.92 11.07
N ILE A 528 -16.20 -9.21 11.33
CA ILE A 528 -15.13 -10.20 11.20
C ILE A 528 -15.07 -10.70 9.74
N PRO A 529 -13.96 -11.38 9.33
CA PRO A 529 -13.78 -11.79 7.94
C PRO A 529 -14.90 -12.66 7.36
N GLU A 530 -15.47 -13.56 8.14
CA GLU A 530 -16.51 -14.50 7.71
C GLU A 530 -17.79 -13.81 7.26
N ASP A 531 -18.10 -12.64 7.80
CA ASP A 531 -19.28 -11.86 7.40
C ASP A 531 -19.18 -11.39 5.94
N ASP A 532 -17.99 -11.06 5.50
CA ASP A 532 -17.72 -10.72 4.10
C ASP A 532 -17.58 -11.97 3.23
N TRP A 533 -16.94 -13.00 3.74
CA TRP A 533 -16.70 -14.22 2.96
C TRP A 533 -17.98 -14.96 2.61
N MET A 534 -18.98 -14.97 3.49
CA MET A 534 -20.28 -15.56 3.14
C MET A 534 -20.94 -14.82 1.98
N LEU A 535 -20.77 -13.49 1.88
CA LEU A 535 -21.23 -12.71 0.74
C LEU A 535 -20.44 -13.04 -0.53
N GLN A 536 -19.12 -13.16 -0.42
CA GLN A 536 -18.26 -13.52 -1.55
C GLN A 536 -18.62 -14.91 -2.10
N ASP A 537 -18.94 -15.86 -1.23
CA ASP A 537 -19.20 -17.24 -1.62
C ASP A 537 -20.63 -17.46 -2.09
N ASP A 538 -21.62 -16.84 -1.46
CA ASP A 538 -23.03 -17.14 -1.67
C ASP A 538 -23.72 -16.12 -2.60
N MET A 539 -23.17 -14.93 -2.80
CA MET A 539 -23.73 -13.90 -3.68
C MET A 539 -22.86 -13.73 -4.92
N PRO A 540 -23.27 -14.27 -6.08
CA PRO A 540 -22.50 -14.19 -7.33
C PRO A 540 -22.21 -12.76 -7.78
N TRP A 541 -23.09 -11.82 -7.45
CA TRP A 541 -23.01 -10.41 -7.81
C TRP A 541 -22.08 -9.59 -6.93
N VAL A 542 -21.47 -10.15 -5.88
CA VAL A 542 -20.38 -9.54 -5.12
C VAL A 542 -19.07 -9.91 -5.81
N ILE A 543 -18.40 -8.91 -6.42
CA ILE A 543 -17.28 -9.15 -7.34
C ILE A 543 -15.91 -9.23 -6.67
N GLY A 544 -15.83 -9.01 -5.37
CA GLY A 544 -14.60 -9.10 -4.61
C GLY A 544 -14.61 -8.17 -3.41
N GLU A 545 -13.45 -8.09 -2.76
CA GLU A 545 -13.25 -7.27 -1.56
C GLU A 545 -11.87 -6.64 -1.51
N PHE A 546 -11.77 -5.56 -0.72
CA PHE A 546 -10.51 -4.97 -0.27
C PHE A 546 -10.55 -4.85 1.25
N VAL A 547 -9.80 -5.70 1.93
CA VAL A 547 -9.81 -5.80 3.40
C VAL A 547 -9.12 -4.61 4.05
N TRP A 548 -9.71 -4.05 5.07
CA TRP A 548 -9.10 -3.03 5.91
C TRP A 548 -8.36 -3.66 7.10
N THR A 549 -7.02 -3.75 7.16
CA THR A 549 -6.01 -3.44 6.14
C THR A 549 -5.03 -4.61 5.98
N GLY A 550 -4.18 -4.54 4.95
CA GLY A 550 -3.11 -5.53 4.78
C GLY A 550 -2.09 -5.45 5.90
N PHE A 551 -1.62 -4.26 6.21
CA PHE A 551 -0.65 -3.98 7.28
C PHE A 551 -1.22 -2.99 8.27
N ASP A 552 -0.84 -3.11 9.54
CA ASP A 552 -0.98 -2.00 10.46
C ASP A 552 -0.21 -0.79 9.93
N TYR A 553 -0.72 0.38 10.21
CA TYR A 553 -0.15 1.65 9.80
C TYR A 553 -0.14 2.63 10.96
N LEU A 554 0.64 3.67 10.84
CA LEU A 554 0.70 4.72 11.85
C LEU A 554 -0.58 5.57 11.80
N GLY A 555 -1.19 5.75 12.97
CA GLY A 555 -2.45 6.46 13.11
C GLY A 555 -3.67 5.54 13.22
N GLU A 556 -4.82 6.14 13.39
CA GLU A 556 -6.14 5.50 13.53
C GLU A 556 -6.15 4.28 14.48
N PRO A 557 -5.80 4.45 15.76
CA PRO A 557 -5.66 3.34 16.69
C PRO A 557 -7.01 2.87 17.27
N THR A 558 -8.07 2.87 16.52
CA THR A 558 -9.39 2.38 16.95
C THR A 558 -9.32 0.94 17.48
N PRO A 559 -9.87 0.61 18.66
CA PRO A 559 -10.82 1.39 19.46
C PRO A 559 -10.18 2.41 20.46
N TYR A 560 -8.91 2.72 20.33
CA TYR A 560 -8.14 3.56 21.24
C TYR A 560 -7.87 4.98 20.73
N ASP A 561 -8.76 5.55 19.92
CA ASP A 561 -8.59 6.88 19.30
C ASP A 561 -8.32 8.01 20.31
N GLU A 562 -8.92 7.92 21.50
CA GLU A 562 -8.76 8.85 22.59
C GLU A 562 -7.77 8.36 23.65
N TYR A 563 -7.14 7.21 23.41
CA TYR A 563 -6.25 6.56 24.36
C TYR A 563 -4.79 6.85 24.03
N TRP A 564 -4.05 7.24 25.05
CA TRP A 564 -2.62 7.35 24.95
C TRP A 564 -1.97 6.19 25.72
N PRO A 565 -0.96 5.48 25.16
CA PRO A 565 -0.09 5.93 24.07
C PRO A 565 -0.27 5.20 22.71
N SER A 566 -1.43 4.80 22.30
CA SER A 566 -1.56 4.08 21.02
C SER A 566 -1.24 4.95 19.80
N ARG A 567 -0.29 4.51 18.98
CA ARG A 567 0.19 5.23 17.78
C ARG A 567 -0.03 4.47 16.46
N SER A 568 -0.44 3.23 16.52
CA SER A 568 -0.62 2.34 15.39
C SER A 568 -2.04 1.84 15.31
N SER A 569 -2.51 1.55 14.10
CA SER A 569 -3.76 0.83 13.90
C SER A 569 -3.66 -0.59 14.44
N TYR A 570 -4.82 -1.24 14.58
CA TYR A 570 -4.97 -2.66 14.98
C TYR A 570 -5.59 -3.50 13.87
N PHE A 571 -5.89 -2.89 12.72
CA PHE A 571 -6.63 -3.49 11.61
C PHE A 571 -5.79 -4.45 10.77
N GLY A 572 -4.48 -4.32 10.81
CA GLY A 572 -3.58 -5.03 9.93
C GLY A 572 -3.69 -6.56 10.03
N ILE A 573 -3.64 -7.22 8.89
CA ILE A 573 -3.40 -8.66 8.79
C ILE A 573 -1.95 -8.96 9.21
N PHE A 574 -1.04 -8.08 8.85
CA PHE A 574 0.32 -7.98 9.39
C PHE A 574 0.38 -6.83 10.40
N ASP A 575 1.25 -6.93 11.39
CA ASP A 575 1.49 -5.84 12.33
C ASP A 575 2.35 -4.71 11.73
N LEU A 576 2.62 -3.67 12.52
CA LEU A 576 3.40 -2.52 12.06
C LEU A 576 4.85 -2.90 11.69
N ALA A 577 5.39 -3.96 12.26
CA ALA A 577 6.71 -4.50 11.92
C ALA A 577 6.69 -5.34 10.63
N GLY A 578 5.52 -5.64 10.09
CA GLY A 578 5.33 -6.54 8.96
C GLY A 578 5.36 -8.02 9.34
N LEU A 579 5.16 -8.33 10.62
CA LEU A 579 5.01 -9.71 11.09
C LEU A 579 3.54 -10.16 10.97
N PRO A 580 3.29 -11.41 10.56
CA PRO A 580 1.94 -11.91 10.43
C PRO A 580 1.26 -12.01 11.79
N LYS A 581 0.01 -11.55 11.88
CA LYS A 581 -0.89 -11.87 12.97
C LYS A 581 -1.59 -13.22 12.67
N ASP A 582 -2.31 -13.78 13.63
CA ASP A 582 -3.03 -15.03 13.37
C ASP A 582 -3.96 -14.93 12.18
N ARG A 583 -4.61 -13.79 11.98
CA ARG A 583 -5.53 -13.52 10.86
C ARG A 583 -4.87 -13.67 9.48
N TYR A 584 -3.57 -13.48 9.36
CA TYR A 584 -2.84 -13.80 8.13
C TYR A 584 -3.08 -15.24 7.68
N TRP A 585 -2.99 -16.18 8.61
CA TRP A 585 -3.18 -17.59 8.33
C TRP A 585 -4.64 -17.93 8.00
N LEU A 586 -5.59 -17.18 8.57
CA LEU A 586 -7.00 -17.32 8.23
C LEU A 586 -7.27 -16.90 6.77
N TYR A 587 -6.77 -15.73 6.35
CA TYR A 587 -6.88 -15.31 4.95
C TYR A 587 -6.11 -16.23 4.01
N ARG A 588 -4.90 -16.66 4.38
CA ARG A 588 -4.12 -17.60 3.57
C ARG A 588 -4.83 -18.93 3.38
N SER A 589 -5.48 -19.45 4.41
CA SER A 589 -6.23 -20.70 4.33
C SER A 589 -7.33 -20.69 3.28
N ARG A 590 -7.88 -19.51 2.99
CA ARG A 590 -8.93 -19.31 1.99
C ARG A 590 -8.38 -18.84 0.62
N TRP A 591 -7.43 -17.91 0.62
CA TRP A 591 -6.97 -17.23 -0.59
C TRP A 591 -5.83 -17.94 -1.32
N ASN A 592 -4.94 -18.60 -0.61
CA ASN A 592 -3.85 -19.35 -1.22
C ASN A 592 -4.28 -20.78 -1.53
N THR A 593 -4.55 -21.05 -2.81
CA THR A 593 -4.99 -22.37 -3.30
C THR A 593 -3.81 -23.26 -3.73
N GLU A 594 -2.59 -22.76 -3.74
CA GLU A 594 -1.41 -23.48 -4.19
C GLU A 594 -0.69 -24.19 -3.03
N LYS A 595 -0.63 -23.53 -1.85
CA LYS A 595 -0.07 -24.12 -0.63
C LYS A 595 -1.13 -24.30 0.44
N PRO A 596 -1.22 -25.51 1.04
CA PRO A 596 -2.10 -25.73 2.16
C PRO A 596 -1.65 -24.96 3.40
N THR A 597 -2.58 -24.59 4.24
CA THR A 597 -2.38 -23.86 5.48
C THR A 597 -2.81 -24.70 6.67
N VAL A 598 -1.97 -24.73 7.69
CA VAL A 598 -2.29 -25.22 9.04
C VAL A 598 -1.72 -24.26 10.05
N HIS A 599 -2.57 -23.69 10.89
CA HIS A 599 -2.14 -22.73 11.91
C HIS A 599 -2.99 -22.85 13.16
N LEU A 600 -2.33 -23.11 14.28
CA LEU A 600 -2.93 -23.15 15.61
C LEU A 600 -2.81 -21.80 16.32
N LEU A 601 -3.84 -21.43 17.04
CA LEU A 601 -3.82 -20.36 18.03
C LEU A 601 -4.63 -20.79 19.26
N PRO A 602 -4.37 -20.20 20.45
CA PRO A 602 -3.29 -19.28 20.82
C PRO A 602 -1.96 -20.03 20.97
N HIS A 603 -0.89 -19.32 21.36
CA HIS A 603 0.31 -19.98 21.86
C HIS A 603 0.00 -20.80 23.12
N TRP A 604 0.92 -21.73 23.51
CA TRP A 604 0.64 -22.65 24.61
C TRP A 604 1.57 -22.43 25.82
N THR A 605 1.72 -21.16 26.21
CA THR A 605 2.51 -20.75 27.37
C THR A 605 1.67 -19.81 28.25
N TRP A 606 0.91 -20.40 29.15
CA TRP A 606 -0.07 -19.68 29.98
C TRP A 606 0.15 -19.95 31.47
N PRO A 607 1.30 -19.53 32.04
CA PRO A 607 1.53 -19.74 33.48
C PRO A 607 0.46 -19.02 34.30
N GLY A 608 -0.09 -19.76 35.30
CA GLY A 608 -1.17 -19.26 36.14
C GLY A 608 -2.56 -19.48 35.61
N ARG A 609 -2.72 -20.08 34.43
CA ARG A 609 -4.01 -20.41 33.83
C ARG A 609 -4.30 -21.94 33.80
N GLU A 610 -3.51 -22.73 34.52
CA GLU A 610 -3.67 -24.18 34.57
C GLU A 610 -5.10 -24.57 34.95
N GLY A 611 -5.75 -25.38 34.11
CA GLY A 611 -7.15 -25.77 34.25
C GLY A 611 -8.20 -24.78 33.78
N GLU A 612 -7.80 -23.56 33.42
CA GLU A 612 -8.71 -22.55 32.86
C GLU A 612 -9.08 -22.85 31.41
N VAL A 613 -10.33 -22.51 31.03
CA VAL A 613 -10.77 -22.65 29.66
C VAL A 613 -9.97 -21.73 28.74
N THR A 614 -9.31 -22.35 27.79
CA THR A 614 -8.44 -21.69 26.80
C THR A 614 -8.78 -22.23 25.42
N PRO A 615 -9.72 -21.62 24.71
CA PRO A 615 -10.13 -22.06 23.38
C PRO A 615 -8.94 -22.20 22.44
N VAL A 616 -8.96 -23.24 21.61
CA VAL A 616 -7.96 -23.49 20.57
C VAL A 616 -8.66 -23.46 19.22
N TYR A 617 -8.15 -22.65 18.32
CA TYR A 617 -8.61 -22.55 16.94
C TYR A 617 -7.54 -23.09 15.99
N CYS A 618 -7.97 -23.67 14.89
CA CYS A 618 -7.12 -24.06 13.78
C CYS A 618 -7.60 -23.36 12.51
N TYR A 619 -6.73 -22.53 11.95
CA TYR A 619 -6.94 -21.93 10.64
C TYR A 619 -6.29 -22.81 9.60
N THR A 620 -7.08 -23.43 8.77
CA THR A 620 -6.58 -24.44 7.82
C THR A 620 -7.40 -24.46 6.53
N SER A 621 -6.72 -24.80 5.44
CA SER A 621 -7.37 -25.09 4.16
C SER A 621 -7.99 -26.49 4.10
N TYR A 622 -7.68 -27.35 5.07
CA TYR A 622 -8.25 -28.69 5.14
C TYR A 622 -9.67 -28.70 5.74
N PRO A 623 -10.52 -29.66 5.33
CA PRO A 623 -11.92 -29.67 5.76
C PRO A 623 -12.14 -30.14 7.19
N GLU A 624 -11.18 -30.86 7.79
CA GLU A 624 -11.36 -31.52 9.09
C GLU A 624 -10.03 -31.63 9.83
N ALA A 625 -10.08 -31.57 11.16
CA ALA A 625 -8.92 -31.82 12.01
C ALA A 625 -9.30 -32.40 13.37
N GLU A 626 -8.34 -33.06 14.02
CA GLU A 626 -8.40 -33.52 15.40
C GLU A 626 -7.35 -32.83 16.23
N LEU A 627 -7.74 -32.37 17.41
CA LEU A 627 -6.88 -31.67 18.36
C LEU A 627 -6.48 -32.59 19.52
N PHE A 628 -5.22 -32.48 19.95
CA PHE A 628 -4.67 -33.22 21.08
C PHE A 628 -3.97 -32.26 22.07
N VAL A 629 -4.27 -32.41 23.34
CA VAL A 629 -3.55 -31.73 24.42
C VAL A 629 -2.78 -32.79 25.20
N ASN A 630 -1.47 -32.71 25.24
CA ASN A 630 -0.60 -33.72 25.85
C ASN A 630 -0.93 -35.15 25.42
N GLY A 631 -1.22 -35.32 24.14
CA GLY A 631 -1.60 -36.61 23.53
C GLY A 631 -3.05 -37.05 23.74
N VAL A 632 -3.83 -36.29 24.49
CA VAL A 632 -5.26 -36.59 24.73
C VAL A 632 -6.14 -35.90 23.70
N SER A 633 -6.93 -36.65 22.97
CA SER A 633 -7.84 -36.10 21.96
C SER A 633 -8.88 -35.16 22.59
N GLN A 634 -9.05 -34.01 21.97
CA GLN A 634 -10.09 -33.05 22.27
C GLN A 634 -11.29 -33.16 21.29
N GLY A 635 -11.27 -34.18 20.45
CA GLY A 635 -12.27 -34.45 19.44
C GLY A 635 -11.94 -33.91 18.08
N ARG A 636 -12.67 -34.37 17.09
CA ARG A 636 -12.60 -33.92 15.70
C ARG A 636 -13.57 -32.76 15.46
N ARG A 637 -13.18 -31.89 14.58
CA ARG A 637 -14.01 -30.80 14.06
C ARG A 637 -13.92 -30.77 12.54
N ALA A 638 -15.08 -30.58 11.90
CA ALA A 638 -15.22 -30.46 10.46
C ALA A 638 -15.81 -29.08 10.14
N LYS A 639 -15.34 -28.46 9.06
CA LYS A 639 -15.94 -27.23 8.55
C LYS A 639 -17.38 -27.47 8.15
N ARG A 640 -18.27 -26.59 8.54
CA ARG A 640 -19.69 -26.67 8.20
C ARG A 640 -19.91 -26.36 6.72
N THR A 641 -20.54 -27.27 5.99
CA THR A 641 -20.85 -27.13 4.56
C THR A 641 -22.34 -26.88 4.28
N ASP A 642 -23.15 -26.93 5.33
CA ASP A 642 -24.61 -26.78 5.29
C ASP A 642 -25.09 -25.35 5.53
N LEU A 643 -24.18 -24.44 5.89
CA LEU A 643 -24.51 -23.06 6.19
C LEU A 643 -24.28 -22.17 4.97
N HIS A 644 -25.35 -21.68 4.39
CA HIS A 644 -25.37 -20.72 3.30
C HIS A 644 -26.34 -19.61 3.62
N ILE A 645 -26.10 -18.43 3.08
CA ILE A 645 -27.02 -17.30 3.17
C ILE A 645 -27.72 -17.09 1.83
N THR A 646 -28.96 -16.68 1.90
CA THR A 646 -29.76 -16.28 0.71
C THR A 646 -29.83 -14.76 0.57
N GLU A 647 -29.61 -14.04 1.66
CA GLU A 647 -29.58 -12.59 1.70
C GLU A 647 -28.52 -12.12 2.72
N PRO A 648 -27.88 -10.97 2.48
CA PRO A 648 -26.96 -10.37 3.44
C PRO A 648 -27.64 -10.12 4.80
N ARG A 649 -26.89 -10.31 5.88
CA ARG A 649 -27.37 -10.17 7.25
C ARG A 649 -26.51 -9.21 8.03
N ASP A 650 -27.13 -8.54 9.01
CA ASP A 650 -26.38 -7.70 9.96
C ASP A 650 -25.49 -8.58 10.84
N HIS A 651 -24.19 -8.31 10.83
CA HIS A 651 -23.20 -9.02 11.65
C HIS A 651 -23.46 -8.91 13.16
N ARG A 652 -24.26 -7.91 13.59
CA ARG A 652 -24.66 -7.76 14.99
C ARG A 652 -25.74 -8.70 15.46
N ILE A 653 -26.33 -9.44 14.54
CA ILE A 653 -27.32 -10.50 14.86
C ILE A 653 -26.57 -11.81 15.09
N THR A 654 -26.30 -12.14 16.35
CA THR A 654 -25.27 -13.06 16.80
C THR A 654 -25.53 -14.55 16.53
N ASP A 655 -26.75 -15.05 16.70
CA ASP A 655 -26.99 -16.49 16.78
C ASP A 655 -26.71 -17.27 15.48
N ILE A 656 -26.98 -16.69 14.33
CA ILE A 656 -26.72 -17.33 13.04
C ILE A 656 -25.31 -17.00 12.54
N ASN A 657 -24.85 -15.80 12.77
CA ASN A 657 -23.55 -15.34 12.30
C ASN A 657 -22.40 -16.07 12.98
N ASP A 658 -22.53 -16.41 14.27
CA ASP A 658 -21.49 -17.17 14.98
C ASP A 658 -21.35 -18.60 14.47
N ALA A 659 -22.44 -19.20 14.03
CA ALA A 659 -22.40 -20.53 13.41
C ALA A 659 -21.66 -20.53 12.06
N ILE A 660 -21.71 -19.42 11.31
CA ILE A 660 -21.02 -19.27 10.03
C ILE A 660 -19.49 -19.27 10.22
N ILE A 661 -18.98 -18.90 11.38
CA ILE A 661 -17.55 -18.99 11.69
C ILE A 661 -17.03 -20.42 11.47
N ASP A 662 -17.81 -21.42 11.85
CA ASP A 662 -17.45 -22.83 11.71
C ASP A 662 -17.47 -23.34 10.25
N ARG A 663 -17.94 -22.55 9.30
CA ARG A 663 -17.76 -22.80 7.86
C ARG A 663 -16.31 -22.60 7.40
N TYR A 664 -15.57 -21.76 8.11
CA TYR A 664 -14.24 -21.29 7.71
C TYR A 664 -13.12 -21.64 8.69
N ARG A 665 -13.44 -21.82 9.99
CA ARG A 665 -12.50 -22.13 11.07
C ARG A 665 -12.86 -23.42 11.76
N LEU A 666 -11.86 -24.09 12.35
CA LEU A 666 -12.07 -25.20 13.27
C LEU A 666 -11.85 -24.72 14.70
N ARG A 667 -12.82 -24.93 15.59
CA ARG A 667 -12.80 -24.38 16.95
C ARG A 667 -13.05 -25.47 18.00
N TRP A 668 -12.22 -25.46 19.05
CA TRP A 668 -12.38 -26.24 20.26
C TRP A 668 -12.51 -25.27 21.42
N ASN A 669 -13.74 -24.92 21.80
CA ASN A 669 -14.05 -23.83 22.73
C ASN A 669 -13.89 -24.20 24.21
N ASP A 670 -13.81 -25.50 24.56
CA ASP A 670 -13.82 -25.97 25.93
C ASP A 670 -12.47 -26.55 26.39
N VAL A 671 -11.43 -26.33 25.65
CA VAL A 671 -10.07 -26.81 25.98
C VAL A 671 -9.59 -26.13 27.24
N ARG A 672 -9.05 -26.93 28.18
CA ARG A 672 -8.42 -26.42 29.39
C ARG A 672 -6.91 -26.43 29.25
N TYR A 673 -6.29 -25.33 29.64
CA TYR A 673 -4.85 -25.23 29.55
C TYR A 673 -4.17 -26.19 30.52
N GLU A 674 -3.24 -26.97 30.00
CA GLU A 674 -2.25 -27.76 30.70
C GLU A 674 -0.88 -27.55 30.06
N PRO A 675 0.18 -27.27 30.83
CA PRO A 675 1.50 -27.14 30.24
C PRO A 675 1.91 -28.39 29.48
N GLY A 676 2.62 -28.22 28.37
CA GLY A 676 3.10 -29.32 27.55
C GLY A 676 2.92 -29.02 26.06
N THR A 677 2.12 -29.82 25.38
CA THR A 677 1.92 -29.70 23.93
C THR A 677 0.45 -29.60 23.56
N VAL A 678 0.18 -28.79 22.55
CA VAL A 678 -1.07 -28.82 21.80
C VAL A 678 -0.74 -29.15 20.35
N LYS A 679 -1.42 -30.15 19.80
CA LYS A 679 -1.18 -30.67 18.46
C LYS A 679 -2.47 -30.78 17.68
N VAL A 680 -2.43 -30.40 16.41
CA VAL A 680 -3.52 -30.64 15.47
C VAL A 680 -3.06 -31.55 14.35
N VAL A 681 -3.91 -32.46 13.95
CA VAL A 681 -3.75 -33.29 12.74
C VAL A 681 -4.90 -32.97 11.82
N CYS A 682 -4.57 -32.48 10.62
CA CYS A 682 -5.56 -32.14 9.60
C CYS A 682 -5.74 -33.28 8.61
N TYR A 683 -6.98 -33.48 8.18
CA TYR A 683 -7.38 -34.53 7.25
C TYR A 683 -7.87 -33.91 5.94
N ASP A 684 -7.48 -34.53 4.82
CA ASP A 684 -7.96 -34.17 3.50
C ASP A 684 -9.41 -34.61 3.23
N ALA A 685 -9.92 -34.33 2.04
CA ALA A 685 -11.29 -34.70 1.64
C ALA A 685 -11.54 -36.22 1.63
N ASP A 686 -10.47 -37.02 1.53
CA ASP A 686 -10.55 -38.49 1.58
C ASP A 686 -10.42 -39.04 3.01
N GLY A 687 -10.30 -38.16 4.00
CA GLY A 687 -10.17 -38.55 5.41
C GLY A 687 -8.75 -38.96 5.81
N LYS A 688 -7.75 -38.75 4.97
CA LYS A 688 -6.35 -39.09 5.27
C LYS A 688 -5.66 -37.94 6.00
N ALA A 689 -4.82 -38.29 6.98
CA ALA A 689 -3.94 -37.31 7.62
C ALA A 689 -3.01 -36.68 6.58
N ALA A 690 -3.07 -35.37 6.44
CA ALA A 690 -2.38 -34.62 5.40
C ALA A 690 -1.35 -33.61 5.94
N ALA A 691 -1.59 -33.09 7.15
CA ALA A 691 -0.68 -32.12 7.78
C ALA A 691 -0.88 -32.09 9.28
N GLU A 692 0.13 -31.59 9.98
CA GLU A 692 0.06 -31.41 11.44
C GLU A 692 0.86 -30.18 11.89
N GLN A 693 0.50 -29.66 13.06
CA GLN A 693 1.27 -28.65 13.77
C GLN A 693 1.25 -28.95 15.25
N THR A 694 2.39 -28.71 15.90
CA THR A 694 2.52 -28.83 17.36
C THR A 694 3.08 -27.53 17.93
N ILE A 695 2.44 -27.02 18.98
CA ILE A 695 2.92 -25.88 19.77
C ILE A 695 3.27 -26.39 21.16
N ARG A 696 4.39 -25.92 21.72
CA ARG A 696 4.90 -26.31 23.02
C ARG A 696 4.85 -25.15 24.00
N THR A 697 4.65 -25.48 25.28
CA THR A 697 4.86 -24.54 26.36
C THR A 697 6.35 -24.20 26.43
N ALA A 698 6.68 -22.92 26.37
CA ALA A 698 8.05 -22.44 26.45
C ALA A 698 8.55 -22.26 27.89
N GLY A 699 9.85 -22.44 28.05
CA GLY A 699 10.56 -22.06 29.26
C GLY A 699 10.99 -20.58 29.20
N LYS A 700 11.94 -20.22 30.09
CA LYS A 700 12.52 -18.88 30.11
C LYS A 700 13.33 -18.61 28.84
N ALA A 701 13.23 -17.40 28.27
CA ALA A 701 14.08 -16.99 27.17
C ALA A 701 15.57 -16.96 27.55
N THR A 702 16.39 -17.60 26.72
CA THR A 702 17.85 -17.76 26.96
C THR A 702 18.68 -17.37 25.73
N GLN A 703 18.09 -17.36 24.56
CA GLN A 703 18.78 -17.12 23.27
C GLN A 703 17.88 -16.40 22.27
N LEU A 704 18.50 -15.90 21.21
CA LEU A 704 17.85 -15.20 20.13
C LEU A 704 18.11 -15.92 18.83
N ALA A 705 17.08 -16.04 17.99
CA ALA A 705 17.21 -16.37 16.57
C ALA A 705 17.04 -15.11 15.74
N VAL A 706 17.85 -14.96 14.71
CA VAL A 706 17.74 -13.87 13.73
C VAL A 706 17.55 -14.48 12.36
N THR A 707 16.41 -14.24 11.75
CA THR A 707 16.02 -14.83 10.47
C THR A 707 15.47 -13.76 9.51
N ALA A 708 15.49 -14.06 8.22
CA ALA A 708 14.77 -13.27 7.21
C ALA A 708 13.33 -13.77 7.08
N ASP A 709 12.52 -13.07 6.27
CA ASP A 709 11.11 -13.39 6.02
C ASP A 709 10.88 -14.64 5.12
N GLU A 710 11.81 -15.56 5.08
CA GLU A 710 11.88 -16.69 4.13
C GLU A 710 10.65 -17.61 4.15
N THR A 711 10.02 -17.76 5.31
CA THR A 711 8.85 -18.62 5.46
C THR A 711 7.58 -18.03 4.88
N LEU A 712 7.59 -16.75 4.56
CA LEU A 712 6.44 -15.99 4.08
C LEU A 712 6.49 -15.70 2.57
N LEU A 713 7.59 -16.04 1.93
CA LEU A 713 7.76 -15.86 0.48
C LEU A 713 6.73 -16.68 -0.31
N PRO A 714 6.37 -16.22 -1.51
CA PRO A 714 5.52 -16.99 -2.41
C PRO A 714 6.07 -18.42 -2.62
N PRO A 715 5.19 -19.40 -2.87
CA PRO A 715 5.59 -20.80 -2.97
C PRO A 715 6.63 -21.11 -4.05
N TYR A 716 6.85 -20.22 -4.98
CA TYR A 716 7.77 -20.36 -6.11
C TYR A 716 9.08 -19.58 -5.93
N ALA A 717 9.26 -18.89 -4.81
CA ALA A 717 10.53 -18.26 -4.51
C ALA A 717 11.43 -19.24 -3.76
N GLU A 718 12.54 -19.62 -4.38
CA GLU A 718 13.60 -20.36 -3.71
C GLU A 718 14.21 -19.47 -2.61
N PRO A 719 14.53 -20.01 -1.43
CA PRO A 719 15.25 -19.26 -0.42
C PRO A 719 16.55 -18.70 -1.02
N GLN A 720 16.63 -17.38 -1.09
CA GLN A 720 17.84 -16.73 -1.60
C GLN A 720 18.79 -16.47 -0.43
N PRO A 721 20.09 -16.56 -0.64
CA PRO A 721 21.06 -16.08 0.34
C PRO A 721 20.75 -14.62 0.68
N LEU A 722 20.90 -14.24 1.95
CA LEU A 722 20.73 -12.85 2.38
C LEU A 722 21.85 -11.99 1.81
N THR A 723 21.60 -11.44 0.63
CA THR A 723 22.50 -10.52 -0.06
C THR A 723 21.84 -9.16 -0.22
N LEU A 724 22.65 -8.12 -0.16
CA LEU A 724 22.27 -6.75 -0.41
C LEU A 724 22.96 -6.26 -1.67
N LYS A 725 22.28 -5.46 -2.48
CA LYS A 725 22.93 -4.69 -3.55
C LYS A 725 23.67 -3.51 -2.93
N ALA A 726 24.95 -3.35 -3.24
CA ALA A 726 25.78 -2.25 -2.74
C ALA A 726 25.49 -0.93 -3.48
N ASP A 727 24.22 -0.53 -3.53
CA ASP A 727 23.73 0.67 -4.24
C ASP A 727 23.39 1.84 -3.32
N GLY A 728 23.52 1.65 -2.00
CA GLY A 728 23.17 2.64 -1.01
C GLY A 728 21.69 2.80 -0.71
N ASP A 729 20.84 1.92 -1.27
CA ASP A 729 19.38 2.00 -1.16
C ASP A 729 18.74 0.68 -0.76
N ASP A 730 19.28 -0.44 -1.22
CA ASP A 730 18.74 -1.77 -0.96
C ASP A 730 18.72 -2.10 0.54
N MET A 731 17.67 -2.80 0.97
CA MET A 731 17.42 -3.12 2.37
C MET A 731 17.14 -4.62 2.55
N VAL A 732 17.46 -5.10 3.74
CA VAL A 732 17.01 -6.40 4.24
C VAL A 732 16.34 -6.23 5.59
N PHE A 733 15.35 -7.08 5.85
CA PHE A 733 14.55 -7.08 7.08
C PHE A 733 14.82 -8.38 7.83
N LEU A 734 15.25 -8.25 9.10
CA LEU A 734 15.62 -9.37 9.94
C LEU A 734 14.66 -9.49 11.12
N THR A 735 14.07 -10.67 11.27
CA THR A 735 13.20 -10.98 12.42
C THR A 735 14.04 -11.54 13.56
N VAL A 736 13.95 -10.92 14.73
CA VAL A 736 14.54 -11.38 15.96
C VAL A 736 13.48 -12.08 16.79
N THR A 737 13.76 -13.32 17.20
CA THR A 737 12.84 -14.15 18.00
C THR A 737 13.53 -14.64 19.26
N ALA A 738 12.89 -14.48 20.42
CA ALA A 738 13.37 -15.06 21.68
C ALA A 738 13.03 -16.54 21.75
N LEU A 739 14.02 -17.35 22.10
CA LEU A 739 13.89 -18.80 22.25
C LEU A 739 14.31 -19.22 23.67
N ASP A 740 13.73 -20.31 24.16
CA ASP A 740 14.19 -20.99 25.38
C ASP A 740 15.38 -21.89 25.07
N LYS A 741 15.83 -22.62 26.07
CA LYS A 741 17.03 -23.53 25.96
C LYS A 741 16.80 -24.69 24.99
N GLU A 742 15.55 -25.09 24.76
CA GLU A 742 15.17 -26.14 23.80
C GLU A 742 14.91 -25.57 22.39
N GLY A 743 15.01 -24.28 22.18
CA GLY A 743 14.73 -23.64 20.90
C GLY A 743 13.25 -23.34 20.63
N THR A 744 12.41 -23.43 21.65
CA THR A 744 10.99 -23.07 21.56
C THR A 744 10.83 -21.56 21.64
N THR A 745 10.02 -20.99 20.75
CA THR A 745 9.67 -19.55 20.77
C THR A 745 9.00 -19.20 22.10
N VAL A 746 9.48 -18.15 22.75
CA VAL A 746 8.94 -17.64 24.01
C VAL A 746 7.95 -16.52 23.71
N PRO A 747 6.62 -16.79 23.75
CA PRO A 747 5.62 -15.90 23.19
C PRO A 747 5.31 -14.67 24.05
N ASP A 748 5.78 -14.61 25.27
CA ASP A 748 5.61 -13.50 26.22
C ASP A 748 6.91 -12.74 26.49
N ALA A 749 7.99 -13.03 25.76
CA ALA A 749 9.27 -12.37 25.97
C ALA A 749 9.21 -10.89 25.57
N ASP A 750 9.68 -10.03 26.49
CA ASP A 750 9.73 -8.57 26.34
C ASP A 750 11.15 -8.01 26.60
N ASN A 751 12.16 -8.82 26.44
CA ASN A 751 13.55 -8.47 26.68
C ASN A 751 13.94 -7.22 25.88
N ASP A 752 14.77 -6.38 26.52
CA ASP A 752 15.36 -5.20 25.88
C ASP A 752 16.50 -5.62 24.95
N ILE A 753 16.39 -5.29 23.67
CA ILE A 753 17.30 -5.72 22.61
C ILE A 753 18.12 -4.53 22.11
N ARG A 754 19.42 -4.75 21.92
CA ARG A 754 20.35 -3.80 21.30
C ARG A 754 20.93 -4.40 20.03
N VAL A 755 21.05 -3.57 19.01
CA VAL A 755 21.53 -3.96 17.68
C VAL A 755 22.79 -3.17 17.33
N THR A 756 23.79 -3.86 16.79
CA THR A 756 24.99 -3.24 16.21
C THR A 756 25.19 -3.77 14.80
N VAL A 757 25.35 -2.88 13.84
CA VAL A 757 25.62 -3.21 12.44
C VAL A 757 27.01 -2.72 12.08
N LYS A 758 27.88 -3.62 11.56
CA LYS A 758 29.24 -3.31 11.12
C LYS A 758 29.44 -3.70 9.67
N GLY A 759 30.30 -2.99 8.98
CA GLY A 759 30.70 -3.27 7.59
C GLY A 759 29.91 -2.50 6.54
N ALA A 760 29.56 -3.17 5.46
CA ALA A 760 29.01 -2.56 4.24
C ALA A 760 27.49 -2.27 4.29
N ALA A 761 26.92 -2.17 5.48
CA ALA A 761 25.53 -1.77 5.71
C ALA A 761 25.42 -0.92 6.97
N GLU A 762 24.26 -0.29 7.14
CA GLU A 762 23.94 0.54 8.30
C GLU A 762 22.57 0.17 8.87
N PHE A 763 22.43 0.37 10.18
CA PHE A 763 21.13 0.29 10.84
C PHE A 763 20.23 1.44 10.36
N VAL A 764 18.97 1.14 10.03
CA VAL A 764 18.00 2.15 9.63
C VAL A 764 16.93 2.31 10.68
N ALA A 765 16.24 1.22 11.05
CA ALA A 765 15.14 1.25 11.99
C ALA A 765 14.86 -0.14 12.55
N MET A 766 14.06 -0.19 13.62
CA MET A 766 13.51 -1.42 14.14
C MET A 766 12.10 -1.19 14.72
N CYS A 767 11.27 -2.23 14.70
CA CYS A 767 9.89 -2.19 15.15
C CYS A 767 9.49 -3.52 15.78
N ASN A 768 8.79 -3.46 16.90
CA ASN A 768 8.27 -4.64 17.60
C ASN A 768 6.79 -4.92 17.33
N GLY A 769 6.08 -4.01 16.64
CA GLY A 769 4.66 -4.15 16.34
C GLY A 769 3.72 -3.80 17.49
N ASP A 770 4.20 -3.37 18.63
CA ASP A 770 3.40 -2.92 19.77
C ASP A 770 2.81 -1.53 19.48
N ALA A 771 1.50 -1.43 19.32
CA ALA A 771 0.82 -0.17 19.05
C ALA A 771 1.00 0.85 20.18
N THR A 772 1.21 0.40 21.41
CA THR A 772 1.35 1.25 22.59
C THR A 772 2.79 1.70 22.86
N SER A 773 3.76 1.18 22.11
CA SER A 773 5.17 1.54 22.31
C SER A 773 5.45 2.93 21.76
N LEU A 774 6.13 3.75 22.58
CA LEU A 774 6.62 5.07 22.20
C LEU A 774 8.12 5.08 21.88
N GLN A 775 8.75 3.92 21.85
CA GLN A 775 10.18 3.82 21.53
C GLN A 775 10.41 4.29 20.08
N SER A 776 11.49 5.06 19.90
CA SER A 776 11.87 5.55 18.57
C SER A 776 12.27 4.38 17.67
N PHE A 777 11.76 4.35 16.46
CA PHE A 777 12.13 3.35 15.46
C PHE A 777 13.60 3.46 15.03
N VAL A 778 14.15 4.67 15.05
CA VAL A 778 15.53 4.92 14.59
C VAL A 778 16.59 4.72 15.67
N CYS A 779 16.18 4.37 16.88
CA CYS A 779 17.09 4.00 17.97
C CYS A 779 17.43 2.50 17.88
N PRO A 780 18.72 2.11 17.91
CA PRO A 780 19.11 0.70 17.81
C PRO A 780 18.88 -0.08 19.12
N ARG A 781 17.84 0.25 19.85
CA ARG A 781 17.42 -0.37 21.10
C ARG A 781 15.90 -0.38 21.18
N MET A 782 15.32 -1.56 21.42
CA MET A 782 13.87 -1.74 21.56
C MET A 782 13.56 -3.02 22.33
N LYS A 783 12.45 -3.03 23.07
CA LYS A 783 11.93 -4.26 23.66
C LYS A 783 11.32 -5.16 22.61
N LEU A 784 11.45 -6.47 22.80
CA LEU A 784 10.63 -7.44 22.10
C LEU A 784 9.14 -7.23 22.45
N PHE A 785 8.28 -7.54 21.53
CA PHE A 785 6.83 -7.61 21.78
C PHE A 785 6.34 -9.01 21.41
N HIS A 786 5.83 -9.71 22.43
CA HIS A 786 5.44 -11.11 22.29
C HIS A 786 6.51 -11.95 21.57
N GLY A 787 7.74 -11.80 22.07
CA GLY A 787 8.88 -12.59 21.65
C GLY A 787 9.60 -12.17 20.38
N LYS A 788 9.16 -11.10 19.69
CA LYS A 788 9.68 -10.74 18.37
C LYS A 788 9.87 -9.24 18.16
N LEU A 789 10.76 -8.89 17.23
CA LEU A 789 10.86 -7.59 16.57
C LEU A 789 11.52 -7.75 15.19
N VAL A 790 11.46 -6.71 14.37
CA VAL A 790 12.08 -6.67 13.04
C VAL A 790 13.08 -5.52 12.98
N ILE A 791 14.25 -5.80 12.38
CA ILE A 791 15.31 -4.83 12.13
C ILE A 791 15.41 -4.59 10.64
N ALA A 792 15.49 -3.32 10.22
CA ALA A 792 15.78 -2.91 8.85
C ALA A 792 17.21 -2.41 8.75
N ILE A 793 17.99 -2.97 7.84
CA ILE A 793 19.35 -2.52 7.52
C ILE A 793 19.43 -2.17 6.04
N ARG A 794 20.26 -1.17 5.72
CA ARG A 794 20.44 -0.66 4.36
C ARG A 794 21.90 -0.80 3.91
N ALA A 795 22.09 -1.25 2.67
CA ALA A 795 23.40 -1.34 2.05
C ALA A 795 24.06 0.03 1.89
N LYS A 796 25.37 0.05 2.06
CA LYS A 796 26.24 1.16 1.62
C LYS A 796 26.54 1.01 0.13
N LYS A 797 27.15 2.02 -0.46
CA LYS A 797 27.58 1.98 -1.87
C LYS A 797 28.84 1.13 -2.11
N THR A 798 29.59 0.80 -1.08
CA THR A 798 30.81 -0.02 -1.16
C THR A 798 30.47 -1.46 -0.83
N PRO A 799 30.75 -2.42 -1.73
CA PRO A 799 30.58 -3.84 -1.43
C PRO A 799 31.42 -4.31 -0.26
N GLY A 800 30.99 -5.34 0.43
CA GLY A 800 31.72 -5.93 1.54
C GLY A 800 30.86 -6.77 2.47
N ASP A 801 31.53 -7.28 3.50
CA ASP A 801 30.88 -8.07 4.54
C ASP A 801 30.06 -7.18 5.49
N VAL A 802 28.98 -7.74 6.01
CA VAL A 802 28.10 -7.10 6.98
C VAL A 802 27.93 -8.04 8.18
N ALA A 803 28.06 -7.51 9.39
CA ALA A 803 27.78 -8.23 10.62
C ALA A 803 26.70 -7.50 11.41
N VAL A 804 25.59 -8.20 11.69
CA VAL A 804 24.51 -7.70 12.54
C VAL A 804 24.54 -8.47 13.85
N THR A 805 24.86 -7.79 14.95
CA THR A 805 24.92 -8.36 16.29
C THR A 805 23.73 -7.90 17.11
N VAL A 806 23.02 -8.87 17.68
CA VAL A 806 21.83 -8.65 18.51
C VAL A 806 22.13 -9.14 19.93
N LYS A 807 21.89 -8.27 20.91
CA LYS A 807 22.15 -8.54 22.33
C LYS A 807 20.91 -8.22 23.16
N GLY A 808 20.67 -9.04 24.17
CA GLY A 808 19.64 -8.78 25.19
C GLY A 808 20.15 -9.21 26.57
N LYS A 809 19.68 -8.51 27.60
CA LYS A 809 20.06 -8.86 28.99
C LYS A 809 19.58 -10.28 29.35
N GLY A 810 20.48 -11.12 29.77
CA GLY A 810 20.17 -12.52 30.10
C GLY A 810 20.01 -13.44 28.89
N LEU A 811 20.31 -12.96 27.69
CA LEU A 811 20.23 -13.72 26.46
C LEU A 811 21.61 -13.87 25.83
N LYS A 812 21.87 -15.01 25.22
CA LYS A 812 23.07 -15.23 24.43
C LYS A 812 23.08 -14.30 23.23
N ALA A 813 24.15 -13.52 23.03
CA ALA A 813 24.34 -12.66 21.87
C ALA A 813 24.40 -13.47 20.58
N THR A 814 23.80 -12.94 19.52
CA THR A 814 23.73 -13.59 18.20
C THR A 814 24.23 -12.63 17.13
N THR A 815 25.10 -13.12 16.25
CA THR A 815 25.60 -12.36 15.09
C THR A 815 25.19 -13.06 13.81
N VAL A 816 24.60 -12.30 12.89
CA VAL A 816 24.28 -12.74 11.54
C VAL A 816 25.23 -12.06 10.56
N LYS A 817 25.79 -12.84 9.65
CA LYS A 817 26.70 -12.38 8.61
C LYS A 817 25.97 -12.32 7.28
N LEU A 818 26.09 -11.21 6.58
CA LEU A 818 25.52 -10.91 5.27
C LEU A 818 26.63 -10.39 4.38
N ARG A 819 26.33 -10.23 3.11
CA ARG A 819 27.23 -9.61 2.13
C ARG A 819 26.49 -8.60 1.27
N ALA A 820 27.09 -7.45 1.07
CA ALA A 820 26.68 -6.46 0.06
C ALA A 820 27.55 -6.64 -1.20
N GLU A 821 26.92 -6.79 -2.38
CA GLU A 821 27.58 -7.06 -3.66
C GLU A 821 27.33 -5.97 -4.69
#